data_04cfb2eb49d26b3a75ec2db65c12ba66
#
_entry.id   04cfb2eb49d26b3a75ec2db65c12ba66
#
_cell.length_a   1.000
_cell.length_b   1.000
_cell.length_c   1.000
_cell.angle_alpha   90.00
_cell.angle_beta   90.00
_cell.angle_gamma   90.00
#
_symmetry.space_group_name_H-M   'P 1'
#
loop_
_entity.id
_entity.type
_entity.pdbx_description
1 polymer ?
#
loop_
_entity_poly.entity_id
_entity_poly.type
_entity_poly.pdbx_seq_one_letter_code
_entity_poly.pdbx_strand_id
1 'polypeptide(L)'
;MEKPGSDQSQKSWHTLSTENSLEVLKAPASGLSHTEATERLAEYGPNRLPEDARRSGFMRFLLQFHNILIYVLIGSAVITAALGHWIDTGVILAVVVANAVIGFIQEGKAEKAMDAIRHMLAPRANVLRDGERHSIEGDKLVPGDIVLLEAGDKVPADLRLLTAHGMSVQEAILTGESVPVEKHTRPVAGDAALGDRSCMAFSGTLVTTGQGKGVVVGTGSQTEIGRISGLISEVETLTTPLVAQMGVFAKWLTILILLIAALLLAYGYFVGHYEFTEMFMAVVGLSVAAIPEGLPAVLTITLAIGVQAMARRNAIVRRLPAIETLGSVSVICTDKTGTLTRNEMMVASVFTSQHLFALEGDGYAPKGLLKLEDAHVAPSEHAVLEELARAATLCNDAFLREHDGVWTVEGDPMEGALLAFAGKMDVDVRKTQAVWTRTDAIPFDAKHRFMATLNHNHERHAFVFVKGAPEQILAMCQDQRGMNGDSEALDIDYWHRKAEAIAALGQRVLAFAVRPVKSDHTVLEHGDVQGTLTLLGMTGMIDPPRTEAIAAVEECHGAGIRVKMITGDHAKTAAAIGKQIGLQNPEQVLTGNDLDGMDDALLRQTVLDCDIFARTSPEHKLRLVMALQSHGMTVAMTGDGVNDAPALKRADAGIAMGMKGSEAAKEAAELVLADDNFVSIAAAVREGRTVYDNIKKVISWTLPTNAGEAMTIVVALLAGMTLPITPVQILWVNLITAITLGIALAFEPTEESTMRRPPRARDEPLLTGGLVWHIVLVSLLFLCGVFGMYDYAIDRGYSVELARTIALNTLVVMEIFHLFFIRNIYGTSLTWKAVRGTRMVWAVVIIVTVAQFAITYVPPLQTVFTTAPIPFWDGLLIVGVGVALFAIVETEKQIRLRASHKATNDHARS
;
A
#
# COMPACT_ATOMS: atom_id res chain seq x y z
N MET A 1 29.63 -36.13 13.08
CA MET A 1 29.74 -35.77 11.67
C MET A 1 29.98 -34.29 11.61
N GLU A 2 31.23 -33.88 11.40
CA GLU A 2 31.65 -32.50 11.19
C GLU A 2 31.00 -31.94 9.91
N LYS A 3 30.38 -30.73 10.01
CA LYS A 3 29.83 -30.08 8.84
C LYS A 3 30.99 -29.66 7.91
N PRO A 4 30.97 -30.04 6.62
CA PRO A 4 31.94 -29.49 5.67
C PRO A 4 31.48 -28.08 5.30
N GLY A 5 32.14 -27.07 5.81
CA GLY A 5 31.83 -25.68 5.52
C GLY A 5 32.60 -24.63 6.34
N SER A 6 33.43 -25.07 7.27
CA SER A 6 34.14 -24.17 8.21
C SER A 6 35.38 -23.46 7.65
N ASP A 7 35.83 -23.78 6.44
CA ASP A 7 37.12 -23.31 5.90
C ASP A 7 37.02 -22.07 4.98
N GLN A 8 35.81 -21.64 4.56
CA GLN A 8 35.65 -20.44 3.72
C GLN A 8 35.47 -19.16 4.52
N SER A 9 35.03 -19.22 5.79
CA SER A 9 34.71 -18.06 6.62
C SER A 9 35.91 -17.24 7.11
N GLN A 10 37.15 -17.68 6.86
CA GLN A 10 38.40 -16.97 7.22
C GLN A 10 39.19 -16.43 6.02
N LYS A 11 38.67 -16.53 4.78
CA LYS A 11 39.40 -16.00 3.62
C LYS A 11 39.22 -14.49 3.52
N SER A 12 40.33 -13.75 3.46
CA SER A 12 40.38 -12.31 3.28
C SER A 12 40.14 -11.97 1.80
N TRP A 13 38.86 -12.00 1.36
CA TRP A 13 38.46 -11.78 -0.05
C TRP A 13 38.94 -10.44 -0.64
N HIS A 14 39.12 -9.43 0.20
CA HIS A 14 39.62 -8.10 -0.20
C HIS A 14 41.09 -8.09 -0.57
N THR A 15 41.85 -9.12 -0.21
CA THR A 15 43.28 -9.26 -0.56
C THR A 15 43.50 -9.99 -1.89
N LEU A 16 42.48 -10.66 -2.42
CA LEU A 16 42.54 -11.44 -3.65
C LEU A 16 42.29 -10.58 -4.89
N SER A 17 42.97 -10.91 -5.99
CA SER A 17 42.65 -10.35 -7.30
C SER A 17 41.26 -10.86 -7.79
N THR A 18 40.69 -10.22 -8.82
CA THR A 18 39.44 -10.62 -9.43
C THR A 18 39.51 -12.06 -9.95
N GLU A 19 40.58 -12.42 -10.62
CA GLU A 19 40.82 -13.75 -11.22
C GLU A 19 40.94 -14.80 -10.12
N ASN A 20 41.75 -14.56 -9.09
CA ASN A 20 41.96 -15.49 -7.98
C ASN A 20 40.64 -15.70 -7.18
N SER A 21 39.80 -14.68 -7.07
CA SER A 21 38.51 -14.81 -6.40
C SER A 21 37.54 -15.73 -7.16
N LEU A 22 37.48 -15.60 -8.48
CA LEU A 22 36.72 -16.50 -9.35
C LEU A 22 37.25 -17.94 -9.31
N GLU A 23 38.56 -18.11 -9.34
CA GLU A 23 39.21 -19.43 -9.27
C GLU A 23 38.92 -20.15 -7.95
N VAL A 24 39.02 -19.44 -6.83
CA VAL A 24 38.76 -19.98 -5.49
C VAL A 24 37.29 -20.38 -5.35
N LEU A 25 36.36 -19.63 -5.93
CA LEU A 25 34.94 -19.93 -5.93
C LEU A 25 34.54 -20.93 -7.01
N LYS A 26 35.48 -21.32 -7.90
CA LYS A 26 35.20 -22.13 -9.10
C LYS A 26 34.01 -21.57 -9.90
N ALA A 27 33.99 -20.23 -10.07
CA ALA A 27 32.92 -19.53 -10.75
C ALA A 27 33.41 -19.03 -12.12
N PRO A 28 32.77 -19.40 -13.24
CA PRO A 28 33.15 -18.87 -14.54
C PRO A 28 32.75 -17.39 -14.68
N ALA A 29 33.49 -16.62 -15.47
CA ALA A 29 33.20 -15.21 -15.72
C ALA A 29 31.87 -14.99 -16.45
N SER A 30 31.28 -16.00 -17.06
CA SER A 30 29.96 -16.03 -17.66
C SER A 30 28.82 -16.29 -16.65
N GLY A 31 29.17 -16.49 -15.38
CA GLY A 31 28.21 -16.87 -14.32
C GLY A 31 28.04 -18.40 -14.21
N LEU A 32 27.46 -18.81 -13.08
CA LEU A 32 27.16 -20.23 -12.80
C LEU A 32 26.08 -20.74 -13.75
N SER A 33 26.04 -22.04 -13.99
CA SER A 33 24.89 -22.66 -14.63
C SER A 33 23.73 -22.79 -13.64
N HIS A 34 22.49 -22.86 -14.16
CA HIS A 34 21.30 -23.04 -13.31
C HIS A 34 21.36 -24.31 -12.45
N THR A 35 21.94 -25.40 -12.99
CA THR A 35 22.12 -26.66 -12.26
C THR A 35 23.09 -26.49 -11.10
N GLU A 36 24.24 -25.89 -11.35
CA GLU A 36 25.27 -25.66 -10.35
C GLU A 36 24.80 -24.70 -9.25
N ALA A 37 24.07 -23.65 -9.61
CA ALA A 37 23.46 -22.74 -8.64
C ALA A 37 22.46 -23.46 -7.73
N THR A 38 21.68 -24.43 -8.27
CA THR A 38 20.73 -25.22 -7.48
C THR A 38 21.42 -26.17 -6.52
N GLU A 39 22.52 -26.80 -6.95
CA GLU A 39 23.36 -27.67 -6.09
C GLU A 39 23.98 -26.87 -4.96
N ARG A 40 24.54 -25.69 -5.26
CA ARG A 40 25.10 -24.79 -4.25
C ARG A 40 24.05 -24.27 -3.28
N LEU A 41 22.83 -24.00 -3.76
CA LEU A 41 21.73 -23.60 -2.88
C LEU A 41 21.35 -24.69 -1.87
N ALA A 42 21.44 -25.96 -2.28
CA ALA A 42 21.23 -27.09 -1.37
C ALA A 42 22.38 -27.27 -0.37
N GLU A 43 23.61 -26.91 -0.75
CA GLU A 43 24.81 -27.00 0.09
C GLU A 43 24.92 -25.84 1.09
N TYR A 44 24.80 -24.57 0.62
CA TYR A 44 25.02 -23.37 1.43
C TYR A 44 23.74 -22.89 2.12
N GLY A 45 22.57 -23.32 1.66
CA GLY A 45 21.27 -22.83 2.11
C GLY A 45 20.88 -21.49 1.50
N PRO A 46 19.64 -21.00 1.81
CA PRO A 46 19.15 -19.73 1.29
C PRO A 46 19.91 -18.54 1.87
N ASN A 47 20.08 -17.50 1.06
CA ASN A 47 20.68 -16.23 1.49
C ASN A 47 19.70 -15.44 2.37
N ARG A 48 19.54 -15.89 3.61
CA ARG A 48 18.70 -15.26 4.63
C ARG A 48 19.48 -15.18 5.93
N LEU A 49 19.26 -14.08 6.65
CA LEU A 49 19.70 -14.02 8.04
C LEU A 49 18.94 -15.08 8.85
N PRO A 50 19.55 -15.70 9.87
CA PRO A 50 18.84 -16.60 10.75
C PRO A 50 17.63 -15.85 11.32
N GLU A 51 16.42 -16.36 11.06
CA GLU A 51 15.25 -15.87 11.78
C GLU A 51 15.49 -16.15 13.27
N ASP A 52 15.21 -15.17 14.14
CA ASP A 52 15.20 -15.39 15.58
C ASP A 52 14.40 -16.66 15.85
N ALA A 53 14.93 -17.51 16.71
CA ALA A 53 14.29 -18.77 17.04
C ALA A 53 12.83 -18.49 17.45
N ARG A 54 11.90 -18.79 16.56
CA ARG A 54 10.45 -18.59 16.81
C ARG A 54 10.15 -19.23 18.15
N ARG A 55 9.52 -18.48 19.04
CA ARG A 55 9.07 -19.02 20.33
C ARG A 55 8.28 -20.28 20.07
N SER A 56 8.59 -21.37 20.75
CA SER A 56 7.84 -22.63 20.58
C SER A 56 6.37 -22.37 20.79
N GLY A 57 5.50 -23.10 20.09
CA GLY A 57 4.04 -22.95 20.24
C GLY A 57 3.60 -23.10 21.69
N PHE A 58 4.27 -23.95 22.48
CA PHE A 58 4.02 -24.11 23.90
C PHE A 58 4.39 -22.85 24.71
N MET A 59 5.53 -22.20 24.43
CA MET A 59 5.91 -20.94 25.10
C MET A 59 4.94 -19.81 24.76
N ARG A 60 4.48 -19.73 23.51
CA ARG A 60 3.45 -18.76 23.08
C ARG A 60 2.12 -18.99 23.81
N PHE A 61 1.72 -20.25 23.96
CA PHE A 61 0.53 -20.58 24.75
C PHE A 61 0.70 -20.19 26.21
N LEU A 62 1.84 -20.45 26.84
CA LEU A 62 2.12 -20.04 28.23
C LEU A 62 2.13 -18.53 28.40
N LEU A 63 2.62 -17.78 27.42
CA LEU A 63 2.61 -16.30 27.45
C LEU A 63 1.20 -15.72 27.42
N GLN A 64 0.17 -16.46 26.97
CA GLN A 64 -1.21 -16.01 27.05
C GLN A 64 -1.68 -15.84 28.51
N PHE A 65 -1.09 -16.60 29.43
CA PHE A 65 -1.39 -16.46 30.86
C PHE A 65 -0.71 -15.25 31.51
N HIS A 66 0.21 -14.57 30.81
CA HIS A 66 0.89 -13.37 31.31
C HIS A 66 0.08 -12.10 31.05
N ASN A 67 -1.11 -12.05 31.61
CA ASN A 67 -2.05 -10.92 31.51
C ASN A 67 -2.57 -10.58 32.91
N ILE A 68 -2.68 -9.30 33.23
CA ILE A 68 -3.11 -8.81 34.55
C ILE A 68 -4.50 -9.34 34.93
N LEU A 69 -5.39 -9.47 33.96
CA LEU A 69 -6.75 -9.97 34.16
C LEU A 69 -6.76 -11.48 34.49
N ILE A 70 -5.97 -12.28 33.75
CA ILE A 70 -5.82 -13.70 34.03
C ILE A 70 -5.25 -13.90 35.44
N TYR A 71 -4.37 -13.03 35.91
CA TYR A 71 -3.91 -13.09 37.31
C TYR A 71 -5.02 -12.77 38.30
N VAL A 72 -5.90 -11.80 38.01
CA VAL A 72 -7.09 -11.52 38.84
C VAL A 72 -8.02 -12.73 38.87
N LEU A 73 -8.30 -13.35 37.71
CA LEU A 73 -9.14 -14.54 37.62
C LEU A 73 -8.52 -15.75 38.37
N ILE A 74 -7.21 -15.99 38.23
CA ILE A 74 -6.53 -17.08 38.96
C ILE A 74 -6.56 -16.78 40.45
N GLY A 75 -6.32 -15.56 40.88
CA GLY A 75 -6.44 -15.14 42.27
C GLY A 75 -7.84 -15.36 42.80
N SER A 76 -8.86 -15.01 42.00
CA SER A 76 -10.27 -15.26 42.33
C SER A 76 -10.59 -16.75 42.43
N ALA A 77 -10.07 -17.58 41.50
CA ALA A 77 -10.24 -19.04 41.57
C ALA A 77 -9.63 -19.65 42.83
N VAL A 78 -8.47 -19.15 43.28
CA VAL A 78 -7.84 -19.60 44.54
C VAL A 78 -8.70 -19.22 45.72
N ILE A 79 -9.26 -18.03 45.77
CA ILE A 79 -10.10 -17.56 46.86
C ILE A 79 -11.43 -18.33 46.87
N THR A 80 -12.09 -18.54 45.72
CA THR A 80 -13.34 -19.31 45.62
C THR A 80 -13.13 -20.77 46.02
N ALA A 81 -11.99 -21.37 45.64
CA ALA A 81 -11.64 -22.71 46.11
C ALA A 81 -11.47 -22.78 47.61
N ALA A 82 -10.79 -21.80 48.24
CA ALA A 82 -10.60 -21.70 49.68
C ALA A 82 -11.93 -21.52 50.45
N LEU A 83 -12.92 -20.89 49.79
CA LEU A 83 -14.28 -20.72 50.31
C LEU A 83 -15.18 -21.94 50.08
N GLY A 84 -14.70 -22.98 49.41
CA GLY A 84 -15.44 -24.20 49.12
C GLY A 84 -16.38 -24.17 47.90
N HIS A 85 -16.34 -23.11 47.10
CA HIS A 85 -17.15 -22.93 45.87
C HIS A 85 -16.50 -23.61 44.66
N TRP A 86 -16.47 -24.93 44.64
CA TRP A 86 -15.77 -25.74 43.62
C TRP A 86 -16.33 -25.59 42.20
N ILE A 87 -17.64 -25.36 42.03
CA ILE A 87 -18.26 -25.16 40.71
C ILE A 87 -17.81 -23.83 40.13
N ASP A 88 -17.86 -22.75 40.91
CA ASP A 88 -17.44 -21.41 40.49
C ASP A 88 -15.94 -21.39 40.15
N THR A 89 -15.11 -22.03 40.98
CA THR A 89 -13.68 -22.23 40.75
C THR A 89 -13.43 -22.94 39.41
N GLY A 90 -14.17 -24.01 39.15
CA GLY A 90 -14.04 -24.77 37.91
C GLY A 90 -14.41 -23.97 36.68
N VAL A 91 -15.47 -23.16 36.75
CA VAL A 91 -15.89 -22.26 35.65
C VAL A 91 -14.87 -21.15 35.43
N ILE A 92 -14.38 -20.50 36.47
CA ILE A 92 -13.33 -19.46 36.33
C ILE A 92 -12.09 -20.03 35.66
N LEU A 93 -11.60 -21.19 36.07
CA LEU A 93 -10.45 -21.86 35.46
C LEU A 93 -10.73 -22.27 34.01
N ALA A 94 -11.93 -22.75 33.70
CA ALA A 94 -12.32 -23.09 32.33
C ALA A 94 -12.30 -21.85 31.41
N VAL A 95 -12.78 -20.71 31.92
CA VAL A 95 -12.73 -19.41 31.19
C VAL A 95 -11.28 -18.96 30.98
N VAL A 96 -10.42 -19.05 31.99
CA VAL A 96 -8.98 -18.72 31.87
C VAL A 96 -8.32 -19.57 30.78
N VAL A 97 -8.57 -20.89 30.76
CA VAL A 97 -8.03 -21.80 29.73
C VAL A 97 -8.63 -21.47 28.36
N ALA A 98 -9.92 -21.22 28.26
CA ALA A 98 -10.57 -20.86 26.99
C ALA A 98 -10.01 -19.56 26.43
N ASN A 99 -9.85 -18.53 27.25
CA ASN A 99 -9.23 -17.26 26.83
C ASN A 99 -7.78 -17.45 26.37
N ALA A 100 -7.00 -18.25 27.07
CA ALA A 100 -5.63 -18.57 26.65
C ALA A 100 -5.59 -19.32 25.30
N VAL A 101 -6.49 -20.28 25.07
CA VAL A 101 -6.62 -20.99 23.79
C VAL A 101 -7.03 -20.06 22.66
N ILE A 102 -8.02 -19.21 22.89
CA ILE A 102 -8.51 -18.24 21.90
C ILE A 102 -7.42 -17.24 21.56
N GLY A 103 -6.75 -16.66 22.55
CA GLY A 103 -5.61 -15.76 22.38
C GLY A 103 -4.49 -16.40 21.56
N PHE A 104 -4.13 -17.64 21.85
CA PHE A 104 -3.13 -18.41 21.09
C PHE A 104 -3.51 -18.62 19.63
N ILE A 105 -4.77 -18.97 19.34
CA ILE A 105 -5.27 -19.14 17.98
C ILE A 105 -5.27 -17.81 17.22
N GLN A 106 -5.70 -16.72 17.85
CA GLN A 106 -5.75 -15.38 17.26
C GLN A 106 -4.36 -14.86 16.94
N GLU A 107 -3.42 -14.94 17.88
CA GLU A 107 -2.02 -14.55 17.66
C GLU A 107 -1.38 -15.36 16.53
N GLY A 108 -1.64 -16.68 16.48
CA GLY A 108 -1.14 -17.54 15.39
C GLY A 108 -1.69 -17.21 14.02
N LYS A 109 -2.94 -16.75 13.92
CA LYS A 109 -3.52 -16.28 12.65
C LYS A 109 -2.93 -14.94 12.22
N ALA A 110 -2.74 -14.01 13.14
CA ALA A 110 -2.12 -12.70 12.87
C ALA A 110 -0.67 -12.88 12.39
N GLU A 111 0.13 -13.71 13.07
CA GLU A 111 1.52 -14.02 12.69
C GLU A 111 1.62 -14.63 11.29
N LYS A 112 0.79 -15.63 10.97
CA LYS A 112 0.76 -16.24 9.62
C LYS A 112 0.40 -15.24 8.52
N ALA A 113 -0.51 -14.30 8.79
CA ALA A 113 -0.87 -13.25 7.85
C ALA A 113 0.32 -12.32 7.58
N MET A 114 1.08 -11.97 8.61
CA MET A 114 2.27 -11.13 8.50
C MET A 114 3.43 -11.84 7.77
N ASP A 115 3.63 -13.13 8.03
CA ASP A 115 4.67 -13.93 7.34
C ASP A 115 4.42 -13.99 5.83
N ALA A 116 3.16 -14.20 5.43
CA ALA A 116 2.80 -14.21 4.01
C ALA A 116 3.15 -12.88 3.31
N ILE A 117 3.04 -11.74 4.00
CA ILE A 117 3.37 -10.41 3.48
C ILE A 117 4.89 -10.22 3.38
N ARG A 118 5.66 -10.65 4.38
CA ARG A 118 7.13 -10.59 4.36
C ARG A 118 7.70 -11.31 3.15
N HIS A 119 7.14 -12.45 2.77
CA HIS A 119 7.55 -13.19 1.57
C HIS A 119 7.27 -12.45 0.25
N MET A 120 6.26 -11.58 0.20
CA MET A 120 5.96 -10.78 -1.00
C MET A 120 6.95 -9.63 -1.22
N LEU A 121 7.75 -9.28 -0.20
CA LEU A 121 8.73 -8.18 -0.22
C LEU A 121 10.18 -8.68 -0.31
N ALA A 122 10.40 -9.95 -0.64
CA ALA A 122 11.76 -10.48 -0.79
C ALA A 122 12.54 -9.68 -1.83
N PRO A 123 13.73 -9.13 -1.49
CA PRO A 123 14.53 -8.35 -2.43
C PRO A 123 14.92 -9.20 -3.62
N ARG A 124 14.92 -8.62 -4.82
CA ARG A 124 15.37 -9.27 -6.05
C ARG A 124 16.82 -8.92 -6.34
N ALA A 125 17.52 -9.82 -6.98
CA ALA A 125 18.89 -9.61 -7.42
C ALA A 125 19.02 -9.89 -8.92
N ASN A 126 19.75 -9.03 -9.62
CA ASN A 126 20.12 -9.24 -11.03
C ASN A 126 21.42 -10.02 -11.09
N VAL A 127 21.37 -11.20 -11.68
CA VAL A 127 22.52 -12.10 -11.76
C VAL A 127 22.83 -12.47 -13.21
N LEU A 128 24.09 -12.81 -13.45
CA LEU A 128 24.53 -13.41 -14.70
C LEU A 128 24.64 -14.93 -14.47
N ARG A 129 23.80 -15.72 -15.17
CA ARG A 129 23.87 -17.20 -15.18
C ARG A 129 23.80 -17.68 -16.63
N ASP A 130 24.58 -18.71 -16.94
CA ASP A 130 24.68 -19.25 -18.32
C ASP A 130 24.99 -18.17 -19.39
N GLY A 131 25.66 -17.08 -19.01
CA GLY A 131 25.96 -15.96 -19.90
C GLY A 131 24.81 -14.97 -20.13
N GLU A 132 23.61 -15.20 -19.52
CA GLU A 132 22.44 -14.37 -19.65
C GLU A 132 22.10 -13.64 -18.33
N ARG A 133 21.48 -12.45 -18.44
CA ARG A 133 21.00 -11.68 -17.28
C ARG A 133 19.65 -12.23 -16.80
N HIS A 134 19.59 -12.64 -15.54
CA HIS A 134 18.37 -13.09 -14.89
C HIS A 134 18.06 -12.27 -13.65
N SER A 135 16.78 -12.00 -13.38
CA SER A 135 16.34 -11.41 -12.12
C SER A 135 15.77 -12.53 -11.23
N ILE A 136 16.44 -12.81 -10.13
CA ILE A 136 16.07 -13.86 -9.18
C ILE A 136 15.68 -13.28 -7.83
N GLU A 137 15.01 -14.07 -7.00
CA GLU A 137 14.80 -13.74 -5.59
C GLU A 137 16.16 -13.73 -4.87
N GLY A 138 16.43 -12.71 -4.07
CA GLY A 138 17.71 -12.53 -3.37
C GLY A 138 18.09 -13.67 -2.44
N ASP A 139 17.09 -14.41 -1.93
CA ASP A 139 17.32 -15.60 -1.10
C ASP A 139 17.87 -16.83 -1.87
N LYS A 140 17.76 -16.82 -3.22
CA LYS A 140 18.31 -17.86 -4.10
C LYS A 140 19.74 -17.60 -4.57
N LEU A 141 20.38 -16.52 -4.05
CA LEU A 141 21.78 -16.23 -4.29
C LEU A 141 22.67 -17.25 -3.58
N VAL A 142 23.73 -17.66 -4.27
CA VAL A 142 24.72 -18.59 -3.75
C VAL A 142 26.15 -18.07 -3.94
N PRO A 143 27.12 -18.47 -3.11
CA PRO A 143 28.52 -18.15 -3.35
C PRO A 143 28.99 -18.59 -4.75
N GLY A 144 29.60 -17.64 -5.49
CA GLY A 144 29.97 -17.81 -6.89
C GLY A 144 29.01 -17.21 -7.92
N ASP A 145 27.81 -16.82 -7.56
CA ASP A 145 26.94 -16.05 -8.46
C ASP A 145 27.57 -14.70 -8.82
N ILE A 146 27.40 -14.23 -10.06
CA ILE A 146 27.81 -12.90 -10.49
C ILE A 146 26.60 -11.98 -10.43
N VAL A 147 26.64 -10.99 -9.53
CA VAL A 147 25.59 -9.99 -9.34
C VAL A 147 25.92 -8.73 -10.12
N LEU A 148 24.90 -8.18 -10.79
CA LEU A 148 24.95 -6.90 -11.49
C LEU A 148 24.34 -5.85 -10.57
N LEU A 149 25.06 -4.73 -10.36
CA LEU A 149 24.65 -3.62 -9.50
C LEU A 149 24.57 -2.32 -10.29
N GLU A 150 23.51 -1.56 -10.04
CA GLU A 150 23.27 -0.23 -10.60
C GLU A 150 22.92 0.76 -9.47
N ALA A 151 23.04 2.06 -9.73
CA ALA A 151 22.65 3.09 -8.73
C ALA A 151 21.21 2.89 -8.28
N GLY A 152 21.01 2.82 -6.95
CA GLY A 152 19.72 2.55 -6.32
C GLY A 152 19.52 1.10 -5.87
N ASP A 153 20.40 0.19 -6.26
CA ASP A 153 20.34 -1.20 -5.83
C ASP A 153 20.86 -1.35 -4.39
N LYS A 154 20.19 -2.21 -3.62
CA LYS A 154 20.71 -2.72 -2.36
C LYS A 154 21.58 -3.94 -2.64
N VAL A 155 22.78 -3.94 -2.12
CA VAL A 155 23.71 -5.07 -2.27
C VAL A 155 23.11 -6.31 -1.58
N PRO A 156 22.83 -7.41 -2.33
CA PRO A 156 22.00 -8.49 -1.81
C PRO A 156 22.79 -9.55 -1.02
N ALA A 157 24.11 -9.54 -1.13
CA ALA A 157 25.04 -10.46 -0.48
C ALA A 157 26.42 -9.79 -0.36
N ASP A 158 27.38 -10.37 0.34
CA ASP A 158 28.73 -9.85 0.31
C ASP A 158 29.42 -10.20 -1.03
N LEU A 159 29.89 -9.16 -1.73
CA LEU A 159 30.42 -9.26 -3.08
C LEU A 159 31.89 -8.84 -3.13
N ARG A 160 32.72 -9.60 -3.86
CA ARG A 160 34.00 -9.14 -4.37
C ARG A 160 33.77 -8.52 -5.74
N LEU A 161 34.07 -7.22 -5.87
CA LEU A 161 33.83 -6.49 -7.13
C LEU A 161 34.76 -6.97 -8.24
N LEU A 162 34.19 -7.28 -9.41
CA LEU A 162 34.89 -7.67 -10.65
C LEU A 162 35.06 -6.48 -11.59
N THR A 163 34.03 -5.60 -11.63
CA THR A 163 34.06 -4.31 -12.34
C THR A 163 33.39 -3.24 -11.51
N ALA A 164 33.86 -2.01 -11.59
CA ALA A 164 33.26 -0.83 -10.97
C ALA A 164 33.47 0.39 -11.88
N HIS A 165 32.39 1.08 -12.24
CA HIS A 165 32.42 2.25 -13.12
C HIS A 165 31.72 3.42 -12.40
N GLY A 166 32.52 4.31 -11.81
CA GLY A 166 32.01 5.44 -11.01
C GLY A 166 31.09 5.01 -9.87
N MET A 167 31.27 3.77 -9.35
CA MET A 167 30.41 3.19 -8.35
C MET A 167 30.78 3.69 -6.96
N SER A 168 29.77 4.23 -6.24
CA SER A 168 29.88 4.56 -4.82
C SER A 168 28.81 3.83 -4.03
N VAL A 169 29.16 3.39 -2.81
CA VAL A 169 28.26 2.61 -1.95
C VAL A 169 28.18 3.27 -0.57
N GLN A 170 26.96 3.47 -0.08
CA GLN A 170 26.72 3.95 1.28
C GLN A 170 26.77 2.78 2.26
N GLU A 171 27.77 2.78 3.11
CA GLU A 171 28.06 1.71 4.05
C GLU A 171 27.76 2.07 5.52
N ALA A 172 26.97 3.13 5.74
CA ALA A 172 26.64 3.65 7.07
C ALA A 172 26.09 2.59 8.03
N ILE A 173 25.36 1.61 7.52
CA ILE A 173 24.78 0.50 8.31
C ILE A 173 25.85 -0.41 8.94
N LEU A 174 27.05 -0.43 8.36
CA LEU A 174 28.16 -1.27 8.82
C LEU A 174 29.27 -0.46 9.48
N THR A 175 29.54 0.75 8.98
CA THR A 175 30.67 1.57 9.42
C THR A 175 30.28 2.73 10.33
N GLY A 176 28.98 3.13 10.32
CA GLY A 176 28.50 4.34 10.98
C GLY A 176 28.80 5.64 10.21
N GLU A 177 29.56 5.58 9.11
CA GLU A 177 29.95 6.75 8.31
C GLU A 177 28.91 7.03 7.23
N SER A 178 28.39 8.26 7.18
CA SER A 178 27.32 8.65 6.25
C SER A 178 27.81 8.98 4.84
N VAL A 179 29.13 9.14 4.64
CA VAL A 179 29.69 9.48 3.33
C VAL A 179 29.82 8.21 2.49
N PRO A 180 29.30 8.19 1.23
CA PRO A 180 29.46 7.04 0.32
C PRO A 180 30.94 6.77 0.01
N VAL A 181 31.31 5.48 -0.02
CA VAL A 181 32.65 5.01 -0.33
C VAL A 181 32.79 4.73 -1.83
N GLU A 182 33.74 5.35 -2.50
CA GLU A 182 34.04 5.03 -3.90
C GLU A 182 34.65 3.63 -4.00
N LYS A 183 34.14 2.83 -4.94
CA LYS A 183 34.52 1.43 -5.11
C LYS A 183 35.43 1.21 -6.31
N HIS A 184 36.36 0.26 -6.15
CA HIS A 184 37.29 -0.14 -7.20
C HIS A 184 37.56 -1.65 -7.13
N THR A 185 38.27 -2.19 -8.12
CA THR A 185 38.55 -3.64 -8.21
C THR A 185 39.93 -4.05 -7.67
N ARG A 186 40.80 -3.11 -7.30
CA ARG A 186 42.16 -3.40 -6.84
C ARG A 186 42.14 -4.06 -5.44
N PRO A 187 42.94 -5.09 -5.21
CA PRO A 187 43.08 -5.68 -3.86
C PRO A 187 43.51 -4.64 -2.83
N VAL A 188 43.10 -4.85 -1.58
CA VAL A 188 43.39 -3.99 -0.45
C VAL A 188 44.17 -4.76 0.60
N ALA A 189 44.93 -4.07 1.47
CA ALA A 189 45.74 -4.68 2.49
C ALA A 189 44.95 -5.61 3.42
N GLY A 190 45.57 -6.68 3.91
CA GLY A 190 44.90 -7.71 4.69
C GLY A 190 44.39 -7.24 6.06
N ASP A 191 44.98 -6.16 6.59
CA ASP A 191 44.64 -5.50 7.84
C ASP A 191 43.68 -4.31 7.67
N ALA A 192 43.18 -4.09 6.44
CA ALA A 192 42.24 -2.98 6.15
C ALA A 192 40.97 -3.11 6.97
N ALA A 193 40.57 -2.00 7.61
CA ALA A 193 39.30 -1.89 8.30
C ALA A 193 38.12 -2.09 7.34
N LEU A 194 36.93 -2.44 7.84
CA LEU A 194 35.77 -2.79 7.01
C LEU A 194 35.43 -1.69 6.00
N GLY A 195 35.38 -0.42 6.41
CA GLY A 195 35.10 0.73 5.54
C GLY A 195 36.18 1.01 4.49
N ASP A 196 37.42 0.52 4.69
CA ASP A 196 38.55 0.73 3.77
C ASP A 196 38.62 -0.38 2.70
N ARG A 197 37.75 -1.41 2.78
CA ARG A 197 37.75 -2.53 1.82
C ARG A 197 37.00 -2.14 0.54
N SER A 198 37.49 -1.14 -0.16
CA SER A 198 36.85 -0.53 -1.33
C SER A 198 36.69 -1.46 -2.54
N CYS A 199 37.32 -2.65 -2.54
CA CYS A 199 37.09 -3.68 -3.54
C CYS A 199 35.95 -4.65 -3.21
N MET A 200 35.28 -4.44 -2.08
CA MET A 200 34.12 -5.22 -1.61
C MET A 200 32.88 -4.36 -1.64
N ALA A 201 31.72 -5.00 -1.83
CA ALA A 201 30.42 -4.42 -1.54
C ALA A 201 29.67 -5.36 -0.59
N PHE A 202 29.16 -4.83 0.51
CA PHE A 202 28.63 -5.62 1.60
C PHE A 202 27.10 -5.69 1.58
N SER A 203 26.56 -6.84 1.97
CA SER A 203 25.13 -7.07 2.07
C SER A 203 24.42 -5.98 2.88
N GLY A 204 23.28 -5.52 2.39
CA GLY A 204 22.48 -4.52 3.07
C GLY A 204 22.88 -3.07 2.81
N THR A 205 24.02 -2.81 2.17
CA THR A 205 24.48 -1.46 1.78
C THR A 205 23.83 -1.00 0.47
N LEU A 206 23.86 0.31 0.18
CA LEU A 206 23.15 0.93 -0.94
C LEU A 206 24.13 1.48 -1.96
N VAL A 207 23.95 1.12 -3.24
CA VAL A 207 24.67 1.73 -4.36
C VAL A 207 24.10 3.13 -4.63
N THR A 208 24.87 4.19 -4.42
CA THR A 208 24.43 5.57 -4.58
C THR A 208 24.65 6.11 -5.98
N THR A 209 25.77 5.72 -6.61
CA THR A 209 26.12 6.16 -7.99
C THR A 209 26.83 5.04 -8.75
N GLY A 210 26.80 5.13 -10.10
CA GLY A 210 27.55 4.25 -10.99
C GLY A 210 26.98 2.84 -11.10
N GLN A 211 27.77 1.92 -11.62
CA GLN A 211 27.40 0.52 -11.84
C GLN A 211 28.61 -0.41 -11.66
N GLY A 212 28.33 -1.68 -11.35
CA GLY A 212 29.40 -2.66 -11.15
C GLY A 212 28.93 -4.10 -11.28
N LYS A 213 29.90 -5.02 -11.31
CA LYS A 213 29.65 -6.47 -11.22
C LYS A 213 30.47 -7.02 -10.07
N GLY A 214 29.90 -7.92 -9.28
CA GLY A 214 30.60 -8.58 -8.20
C GLY A 214 30.26 -10.06 -8.11
N VAL A 215 31.20 -10.88 -7.66
CA VAL A 215 30.98 -12.29 -7.37
C VAL A 215 30.58 -12.44 -5.89
N VAL A 216 29.54 -13.21 -5.62
CA VAL A 216 29.05 -13.49 -4.26
C VAL A 216 30.13 -14.32 -3.51
N VAL A 217 30.57 -13.80 -2.37
CA VAL A 217 31.58 -14.43 -1.50
C VAL A 217 31.02 -14.87 -0.15
N GLY A 218 29.91 -14.30 0.28
CA GLY A 218 29.22 -14.65 1.52
C GLY A 218 27.73 -14.41 1.43
N THR A 219 26.93 -15.32 2.01
CA THR A 219 25.47 -15.27 2.03
C THR A 219 24.94 -15.47 3.45
N GLY A 220 23.77 -14.91 3.76
CA GLY A 220 23.05 -15.10 5.03
C GLY A 220 23.89 -14.76 6.26
N SER A 221 24.04 -15.69 7.19
CA SER A 221 24.82 -15.53 8.42
C SER A 221 26.32 -15.36 8.19
N GLN A 222 26.82 -15.66 7.00
CA GLN A 222 28.24 -15.51 6.66
C GLN A 222 28.57 -14.10 6.12
N THR A 223 27.59 -13.26 5.86
CA THR A 223 27.78 -11.85 5.48
C THR A 223 28.26 -11.03 6.69
N GLU A 224 28.90 -9.89 6.45
CA GLU A 224 29.31 -8.98 7.53
C GLU A 224 28.11 -8.52 8.37
N ILE A 225 27.00 -8.17 7.73
CA ILE A 225 25.76 -7.81 8.45
C ILE A 225 25.16 -9.01 9.20
N GLY A 226 25.31 -10.23 8.68
CA GLY A 226 24.86 -11.46 9.34
C GLY A 226 25.62 -11.76 10.62
N ARG A 227 26.91 -11.42 10.66
CA ARG A 227 27.75 -11.56 11.87
C ARG A 227 27.43 -10.53 12.94
N ILE A 228 27.03 -9.31 12.53
CA ILE A 228 26.62 -8.22 13.44
C ILE A 228 25.20 -8.47 13.95
N SER A 229 24.29 -8.94 13.10
CA SER A 229 22.87 -9.19 13.44
C SER A 229 22.68 -10.23 14.55
N GLY A 230 23.61 -11.16 14.72
CA GLY A 230 23.62 -12.09 15.85
C GLY A 230 23.78 -11.42 17.21
N LEU A 231 24.13 -10.13 17.26
CA LEU A 231 24.32 -9.34 18.46
C LEU A 231 23.19 -8.36 18.77
N ILE A 232 22.29 -8.08 17.82
CA ILE A 232 21.23 -7.08 17.95
C ILE A 232 19.95 -7.65 17.35
N SER A 233 19.24 -8.51 18.06
CA SER A 233 17.86 -8.85 17.74
C SER A 233 16.92 -7.78 18.32
N GLU A 234 16.72 -6.67 17.67
CA GLU A 234 15.58 -5.80 17.94
C GLU A 234 14.32 -6.45 17.32
N VAL A 235 13.48 -6.99 18.17
CA VAL A 235 12.12 -7.39 17.84
C VAL A 235 11.37 -6.13 17.42
N GLU A 236 11.15 -5.94 16.12
CA GLU A 236 10.21 -4.94 15.63
C GLU A 236 8.84 -5.23 16.25
N THR A 237 8.42 -4.39 17.19
CA THR A 237 7.09 -4.51 17.78
C THR A 237 6.04 -4.18 16.73
N LEU A 238 5.18 -5.16 16.41
CA LEU A 238 4.07 -5.07 15.47
C LEU A 238 2.91 -4.18 16.00
N THR A 239 3.22 -3.12 16.76
CA THR A 239 2.22 -2.26 17.38
C THR A 239 2.06 -0.97 16.59
N THR A 240 0.79 -0.65 16.23
CA THR A 240 0.43 0.66 15.65
C THR A 240 0.21 1.67 16.79
N PRO A 241 0.33 3.00 16.54
CA PRO A 241 -0.01 4.03 17.51
C PRO A 241 -1.38 3.84 18.14
N LEU A 242 -2.38 3.44 17.35
CA LEU A 242 -3.73 3.14 17.81
C LEU A 242 -3.77 1.96 18.79
N VAL A 243 -3.09 0.86 18.45
CA VAL A 243 -3.00 -0.31 19.34
C VAL A 243 -2.28 0.03 20.63
N ALA A 244 -1.22 0.84 20.57
CA ALA A 244 -0.51 1.33 21.74
C ALA A 244 -1.40 2.22 22.63
N GLN A 245 -2.15 3.17 22.04
CA GLN A 245 -3.12 4.00 22.76
C GLN A 245 -4.22 3.16 23.43
N MET A 246 -4.73 2.14 22.73
CA MET A 246 -5.71 1.21 23.29
C MET A 246 -5.13 0.40 24.46
N GLY A 247 -3.87 -0.01 24.37
CA GLY A 247 -3.18 -0.67 25.48
C GLY A 247 -3.08 0.22 26.73
N VAL A 248 -2.74 1.49 26.55
CA VAL A 248 -2.72 2.50 27.64
C VAL A 248 -4.13 2.71 28.20
N PHE A 249 -5.14 2.87 27.33
CA PHE A 249 -6.55 3.02 27.74
C PHE A 249 -7.04 1.80 28.55
N ALA A 250 -6.80 0.59 28.05
CA ALA A 250 -7.18 -0.65 28.75
C ALA A 250 -6.52 -0.74 30.13
N LYS A 251 -5.25 -0.34 30.27
CA LYS A 251 -4.53 -0.31 31.56
C LYS A 251 -5.19 0.66 32.55
N TRP A 252 -5.49 1.89 32.11
CA TRP A 252 -6.16 2.87 32.97
C TRP A 252 -7.58 2.44 33.35
N LEU A 253 -8.32 1.88 32.40
CA LEU A 253 -9.64 1.32 32.66
C LEU A 253 -9.58 0.20 33.69
N THR A 254 -8.62 -0.73 33.58
CA THR A 254 -8.42 -1.81 34.56
C THR A 254 -8.14 -1.27 35.96
N ILE A 255 -7.27 -0.26 36.08
CA ILE A 255 -6.97 0.38 37.37
C ILE A 255 -8.24 1.00 37.97
N LEU A 256 -9.02 1.74 37.16
CA LEU A 256 -10.27 2.37 37.59
C LEU A 256 -11.28 1.31 38.09
N ILE A 257 -11.42 0.22 37.34
CA ILE A 257 -12.33 -0.86 37.69
C ILE A 257 -11.93 -1.54 39.01
N LEU A 258 -10.64 -1.84 39.17
CA LEU A 258 -10.15 -2.42 40.42
C LEU A 258 -10.34 -1.48 41.62
N LEU A 259 -10.22 -0.16 41.42
CA LEU A 259 -10.51 0.85 42.44
C LEU A 259 -12.02 0.84 42.80
N ILE A 260 -12.91 0.85 41.78
CA ILE A 260 -14.37 0.77 41.99
C ILE A 260 -14.72 -0.54 42.73
N ALA A 261 -14.12 -1.64 42.29
CA ALA A 261 -14.30 -2.97 42.91
C ALA A 261 -13.91 -2.96 44.40
N ALA A 262 -12.74 -2.36 44.73
CA ALA A 262 -12.27 -2.23 46.12
C ALA A 262 -13.21 -1.34 46.95
N LEU A 263 -13.70 -0.24 46.38
CA LEU A 263 -14.66 0.67 47.05
C LEU A 263 -16.00 -0.01 47.29
N LEU A 264 -16.50 -0.78 46.32
CA LEU A 264 -17.75 -1.55 46.47
C LEU A 264 -17.60 -2.66 47.52
N LEU A 265 -16.46 -3.35 47.56
CA LEU A 265 -16.19 -4.37 48.58
C LEU A 265 -16.18 -3.72 49.97
N ALA A 266 -15.53 -2.59 50.14
CA ALA A 266 -15.51 -1.83 51.37
C ALA A 266 -16.94 -1.34 51.77
N TYR A 267 -17.68 -0.78 50.81
CA TYR A 267 -19.06 -0.34 51.06
C TYR A 267 -19.96 -1.51 51.48
N GLY A 268 -19.90 -2.61 50.74
CA GLY A 268 -20.73 -3.80 51.04
C GLY A 268 -20.45 -4.39 52.43
N TYR A 269 -19.15 -4.44 52.79
CA TYR A 269 -18.74 -4.97 54.08
C TYR A 269 -19.09 -4.01 55.24
N PHE A 270 -18.77 -2.72 55.15
CA PHE A 270 -18.93 -1.77 56.24
C PHE A 270 -20.31 -1.14 56.33
N VAL A 271 -21.01 -0.94 55.20
CA VAL A 271 -22.31 -0.23 55.17
C VAL A 271 -23.45 -1.16 54.83
N GLY A 272 -23.30 -2.03 53.84
CA GLY A 272 -24.37 -2.92 53.38
C GLY A 272 -24.51 -4.18 54.22
N HIS A 273 -23.51 -4.55 55.05
CA HIS A 273 -23.47 -5.77 55.88
C HIS A 273 -23.72 -7.06 55.12
N TYR A 274 -23.31 -7.11 53.82
CA TYR A 274 -23.38 -8.29 52.98
C TYR A 274 -22.37 -9.35 53.43
N GLU A 275 -22.66 -10.64 53.14
CA GLU A 275 -21.71 -11.70 53.33
C GLU A 275 -20.48 -11.51 52.44
N PHE A 276 -19.27 -11.68 52.98
CA PHE A 276 -18.03 -11.47 52.23
C PHE A 276 -17.98 -12.29 50.94
N THR A 277 -18.47 -13.52 50.94
CA THR A 277 -18.45 -14.41 49.77
C THR A 277 -19.31 -13.86 48.62
N GLU A 278 -20.53 -13.42 48.91
CA GLU A 278 -21.44 -12.86 47.91
C GLU A 278 -20.85 -11.58 47.30
N MET A 279 -20.33 -10.71 48.17
CA MET A 279 -19.73 -9.47 47.76
C MET A 279 -18.47 -9.67 46.94
N PHE A 280 -17.62 -10.62 47.34
CA PHE A 280 -16.42 -10.97 46.62
C PHE A 280 -16.72 -11.51 45.22
N MET A 281 -17.70 -12.41 45.10
CA MET A 281 -18.14 -12.94 43.81
C MET A 281 -18.70 -11.85 42.89
N ALA A 282 -19.47 -10.90 43.42
CA ALA A 282 -20.00 -9.78 42.68
C ALA A 282 -18.87 -8.87 42.14
N VAL A 283 -17.85 -8.60 42.98
CA VAL A 283 -16.67 -7.82 42.60
C VAL A 283 -15.81 -8.53 41.54
N VAL A 284 -15.71 -9.86 41.62
CA VAL A 284 -15.05 -10.67 40.55
C VAL A 284 -15.85 -10.51 39.25
N GLY A 285 -17.16 -10.65 39.29
CA GLY A 285 -18.05 -10.46 38.15
C GLY A 285 -17.89 -9.06 37.54
N LEU A 286 -17.83 -8.01 38.34
CA LEU A 286 -17.61 -6.64 37.91
C LEU A 286 -16.24 -6.49 37.19
N SER A 287 -15.18 -7.07 37.76
CA SER A 287 -13.84 -6.98 37.20
C SER A 287 -13.78 -7.64 35.83
N VAL A 288 -14.49 -8.73 35.64
CA VAL A 288 -14.58 -9.43 34.34
C VAL A 288 -15.46 -8.67 33.35
N ALA A 289 -16.63 -8.21 33.77
CA ALA A 289 -17.61 -7.51 32.94
C ALA A 289 -17.01 -6.24 32.29
N ALA A 290 -16.26 -5.49 33.09
CA ALA A 290 -15.84 -4.16 32.70
C ALA A 290 -14.53 -4.09 31.86
N ILE A 291 -13.74 -5.17 31.80
CA ILE A 291 -12.46 -5.17 31.09
C ILE A 291 -12.64 -5.76 29.68
N PRO A 292 -12.37 -4.98 28.60
CA PRO A 292 -12.55 -5.46 27.24
C PRO A 292 -11.37 -6.35 26.78
N GLU A 293 -11.33 -7.60 27.24
CA GLU A 293 -10.24 -8.56 26.99
C GLU A 293 -9.99 -8.85 25.52
N GLY A 294 -11.05 -8.99 24.72
CA GLY A 294 -10.99 -9.31 23.31
C GLY A 294 -10.56 -8.17 22.41
N LEU A 295 -10.62 -6.92 22.90
CA LEU A 295 -10.42 -5.74 22.06
C LEU A 295 -9.04 -5.67 21.38
N PRO A 296 -7.89 -5.82 22.06
CA PRO A 296 -6.58 -5.80 21.42
C PRO A 296 -6.41 -6.88 20.36
N ALA A 297 -6.94 -8.08 20.61
CA ALA A 297 -6.87 -9.19 19.68
C ALA A 297 -7.71 -8.93 18.42
N VAL A 298 -8.94 -8.43 18.56
CA VAL A 298 -9.82 -8.09 17.45
C VAL A 298 -9.22 -6.93 16.61
N LEU A 299 -8.58 -5.94 17.25
CA LEU A 299 -7.87 -4.86 16.56
C LEU A 299 -6.73 -5.41 15.71
N THR A 300 -5.91 -6.31 16.24
CA THR A 300 -4.80 -6.93 15.50
C THR A 300 -5.32 -7.75 14.32
N ILE A 301 -6.42 -8.50 14.51
CA ILE A 301 -7.07 -9.24 13.41
C ILE A 301 -7.60 -8.28 12.33
N THR A 302 -8.23 -7.17 12.72
CA THR A 302 -8.75 -6.16 11.79
C THR A 302 -7.64 -5.57 10.95
N LEU A 303 -6.51 -5.23 11.55
CA LEU A 303 -5.31 -4.76 10.84
C LEU A 303 -4.78 -5.83 9.88
N ALA A 304 -4.66 -7.08 10.31
CA ALA A 304 -4.18 -8.17 9.48
C ALA A 304 -5.09 -8.42 8.25
N ILE A 305 -6.41 -8.34 8.42
CA ILE A 305 -7.39 -8.43 7.32
C ILE A 305 -7.20 -7.25 6.36
N GLY A 306 -7.02 -6.04 6.86
CA GLY A 306 -6.76 -4.84 6.06
C GLY A 306 -5.51 -4.98 5.20
N VAL A 307 -4.41 -5.46 5.79
CA VAL A 307 -3.16 -5.71 5.05
C VAL A 307 -3.37 -6.72 3.92
N GLN A 308 -4.09 -7.83 4.19
CA GLN A 308 -4.41 -8.80 3.15
C GLN A 308 -5.30 -8.21 2.04
N ALA A 309 -6.26 -7.36 2.39
CA ALA A 309 -7.11 -6.69 1.42
C ALA A 309 -6.31 -5.72 0.54
N MET A 310 -5.39 -4.94 1.12
CA MET A 310 -4.47 -4.06 0.39
C MET A 310 -3.53 -4.85 -0.53
N ALA A 311 -2.94 -5.95 -0.05
CA ALA A 311 -2.04 -6.79 -0.83
C ALA A 311 -2.75 -7.42 -2.06
N ARG A 312 -4.02 -7.83 -1.93
CA ARG A 312 -4.85 -8.29 -3.07
C ARG A 312 -5.11 -7.20 -4.11
N ARG A 313 -4.91 -5.95 -3.74
CA ARG A 313 -5.03 -4.75 -4.58
C ARG A 313 -3.66 -4.18 -4.97
N ASN A 314 -2.63 -5.02 -4.99
CA ASN A 314 -1.25 -4.68 -5.34
C ASN A 314 -0.58 -3.62 -4.43
N ALA A 315 -1.15 -3.33 -3.27
CA ALA A 315 -0.60 -2.41 -2.30
C ALA A 315 -0.01 -3.19 -1.11
N ILE A 316 1.30 -3.36 -1.10
CA ILE A 316 2.01 -4.18 -0.11
C ILE A 316 2.48 -3.29 1.03
N VAL A 317 1.91 -3.49 2.21
CA VAL A 317 2.22 -2.75 3.43
C VAL A 317 3.51 -3.30 4.05
N ARG A 318 4.51 -2.45 4.23
CA ARG A 318 5.77 -2.81 4.91
C ARG A 318 5.72 -2.57 6.42
N ARG A 319 5.00 -1.54 6.85
CA ARG A 319 4.87 -1.16 8.26
C ARG A 319 3.40 -1.02 8.63
N LEU A 320 2.93 -1.71 9.66
CA LEU A 320 1.53 -1.70 10.08
C LEU A 320 0.95 -0.30 10.36
N PRO A 321 1.69 0.65 10.96
CA PRO A 321 1.17 2.00 11.18
C PRO A 321 0.70 2.70 9.91
N ALA A 322 1.23 2.33 8.74
CA ALA A 322 0.83 2.91 7.46
C ALA A 322 -0.66 2.74 7.14
N ILE A 323 -1.28 1.64 7.60
CA ILE A 323 -2.72 1.37 7.38
C ILE A 323 -3.58 2.46 8.00
N GLU A 324 -3.23 2.84 9.23
CA GLU A 324 -3.92 3.89 9.97
C GLU A 324 -3.74 5.26 9.32
N THR A 325 -2.51 5.54 8.88
CA THR A 325 -2.15 6.77 8.20
C THR A 325 -2.84 6.89 6.84
N LEU A 326 -2.86 5.81 6.04
CA LEU A 326 -3.57 5.77 4.76
C LEU A 326 -5.06 6.10 4.89
N GLY A 327 -5.69 5.63 5.96
CA GLY A 327 -7.10 5.97 6.27
C GLY A 327 -7.35 7.45 6.55
N SER A 328 -6.32 8.23 6.89
CA SER A 328 -6.40 9.66 7.19
C SER A 328 -5.78 10.56 6.13
N VAL A 329 -5.26 10.00 5.03
CA VAL A 329 -4.64 10.77 3.94
C VAL A 329 -5.60 11.84 3.42
N SER A 330 -5.12 13.08 3.39
CA SER A 330 -5.84 14.26 2.89
C SER A 330 -5.26 14.81 1.59
N VAL A 331 -3.99 14.50 1.30
CA VAL A 331 -3.33 14.88 0.05
C VAL A 331 -2.41 13.76 -0.43
N ILE A 332 -2.45 13.48 -1.72
CA ILE A 332 -1.56 12.53 -2.40
C ILE A 332 -0.68 13.31 -3.36
N CYS A 333 0.62 13.34 -3.08
CA CYS A 333 1.65 13.85 -3.98
C CYS A 333 2.18 12.68 -4.80
N THR A 334 1.95 12.69 -6.11
CA THR A 334 2.30 11.56 -6.98
C THR A 334 3.19 11.98 -8.14
N ASP A 335 4.15 11.14 -8.49
CA ASP A 335 4.88 11.29 -9.73
C ASP A 335 3.94 11.05 -10.93
N LYS A 336 4.22 11.73 -12.06
CA LYS A 336 3.45 11.59 -13.29
C LYS A 336 3.76 10.27 -13.99
N THR A 337 5.07 10.06 -14.29
CA THR A 337 5.52 9.09 -15.29
C THR A 337 5.41 7.65 -14.76
N GLY A 338 4.63 6.83 -15.46
CA GLY A 338 4.44 5.42 -15.10
C GLY A 338 3.52 5.16 -13.93
N THR A 339 3.07 6.20 -13.20
CA THR A 339 2.08 6.12 -12.11
C THR A 339 0.71 6.61 -12.57
N LEU A 340 0.61 7.87 -12.99
CA LEU A 340 -0.60 8.45 -13.57
C LEU A 340 -0.69 8.17 -15.07
N THR A 341 0.45 8.02 -15.75
CA THR A 341 0.55 7.73 -17.17
C THR A 341 1.05 6.31 -17.41
N ARG A 342 0.90 5.85 -18.66
CA ARG A 342 1.28 4.47 -19.04
C ARG A 342 2.79 4.25 -19.09
N ASN A 343 3.60 5.34 -19.16
CA ASN A 343 5.02 5.31 -19.48
C ASN A 343 5.28 4.65 -20.84
N GLU A 344 4.38 4.86 -21.78
CA GLU A 344 4.43 4.40 -23.15
C GLU A 344 4.26 5.62 -24.04
N MET A 345 5.29 5.95 -24.78
CA MET A 345 5.16 7.03 -25.77
C MET A 345 4.27 6.57 -26.91
N MET A 346 3.36 7.43 -27.36
CA MET A 346 2.56 7.16 -28.54
C MET A 346 2.45 8.41 -29.41
N VAL A 347 2.38 8.24 -30.73
CA VAL A 347 2.02 9.32 -31.66
C VAL A 347 0.52 9.54 -31.53
N ALA A 348 0.11 10.71 -31.04
CA ALA A 348 -1.29 11.08 -30.85
C ALA A 348 -1.80 11.96 -32.02
N SER A 349 -0.90 12.73 -32.66
CA SER A 349 -1.27 13.59 -33.79
C SER A 349 -0.18 13.60 -34.87
N VAL A 350 -0.63 13.80 -36.11
CA VAL A 350 0.24 13.90 -37.29
C VAL A 350 -0.17 15.13 -38.11
N PHE A 351 0.82 15.91 -38.49
CA PHE A 351 0.62 17.08 -39.36
C PHE A 351 1.23 16.92 -40.71
N THR A 352 0.50 17.35 -41.68
CA THR A 352 0.96 17.61 -43.04
C THR A 352 0.78 19.10 -43.37
N SER A 353 1.16 19.52 -44.57
CA SER A 353 1.03 20.90 -45.03
C SER A 353 -0.39 21.48 -44.91
N GLN A 354 -1.42 20.65 -44.86
CA GLN A 354 -2.81 21.11 -44.87
C GLN A 354 -3.68 20.49 -43.76
N HIS A 355 -3.36 19.29 -43.28
CA HIS A 355 -4.19 18.53 -42.39
C HIS A 355 -3.54 18.25 -41.03
N LEU A 356 -4.37 18.21 -39.98
CA LEU A 356 -4.06 17.69 -38.67
C LEU A 356 -4.86 16.40 -38.47
N PHE A 357 -4.17 15.30 -38.36
CA PHE A 357 -4.78 14.00 -38.06
C PHE A 357 -4.61 13.66 -36.59
N ALA A 358 -5.66 13.13 -36.00
CA ALA A 358 -5.60 12.47 -34.69
C ALA A 358 -5.42 10.96 -34.87
N LEU A 359 -4.55 10.36 -34.09
CA LEU A 359 -4.23 8.94 -34.17
C LEU A 359 -4.75 8.22 -32.92
N GLU A 360 -5.65 7.26 -33.11
CA GLU A 360 -6.17 6.40 -32.06
C GLU A 360 -5.41 5.07 -31.99
N GLY A 361 -5.55 4.39 -30.84
CA GLY A 361 -4.97 3.07 -30.59
C GLY A 361 -4.09 3.06 -29.34
N ASP A 362 -3.86 1.86 -28.80
CA ASP A 362 -3.21 1.67 -27.52
C ASP A 362 -1.70 1.42 -27.67
N GLY A 363 -0.91 2.14 -26.86
CA GLY A 363 0.50 1.89 -26.62
C GLY A 363 1.32 1.66 -27.89
N TYR A 364 2.17 0.63 -27.85
CA TYR A 364 3.04 0.25 -28.98
C TYR A 364 2.40 -0.72 -29.97
N ALA A 365 1.10 -1.03 -29.83
CA ALA A 365 0.42 -1.86 -30.80
C ALA A 365 0.37 -1.18 -32.18
N PRO A 366 0.83 -1.83 -33.27
CA PRO A 366 0.84 -1.26 -34.61
C PRO A 366 -0.55 -1.32 -35.28
N LYS A 367 -1.61 -1.07 -34.49
CA LYS A 367 -3.01 -1.09 -34.92
C LYS A 367 -3.71 0.13 -34.34
N GLY A 368 -4.41 0.89 -35.18
CA GLY A 368 -5.13 2.08 -34.76
C GLY A 368 -5.94 2.69 -35.88
N LEU A 369 -6.66 3.75 -35.55
CA LEU A 369 -7.51 4.46 -36.51
C LEU A 369 -7.01 5.90 -36.67
N LEU A 370 -7.01 6.37 -37.91
CA LEU A 370 -6.69 7.75 -38.26
C LEU A 370 -7.97 8.57 -38.37
N LYS A 371 -7.99 9.75 -37.76
CA LYS A 371 -9.12 10.69 -37.84
C LYS A 371 -8.69 12.03 -38.42
N LEU A 372 -9.54 12.54 -39.29
CA LEU A 372 -9.48 13.91 -39.77
C LEU A 372 -10.82 14.59 -39.47
N GLU A 373 -10.82 15.69 -38.69
CA GLU A 373 -12.04 16.41 -38.30
C GLU A 373 -13.13 15.48 -37.73
N ASP A 374 -12.74 14.56 -36.83
CA ASP A 374 -13.58 13.53 -36.20
C ASP A 374 -14.11 12.41 -37.13
N ALA A 375 -13.80 12.43 -38.41
CA ALA A 375 -14.12 11.35 -39.35
C ALA A 375 -12.94 10.37 -39.49
N HIS A 376 -13.23 9.06 -39.52
CA HIS A 376 -12.23 8.06 -39.83
C HIS A 376 -11.83 8.13 -41.32
N VAL A 377 -10.52 8.19 -41.57
CA VAL A 377 -9.95 8.22 -42.91
C VAL A 377 -8.93 7.10 -43.10
N ALA A 378 -8.83 6.61 -44.35
CA ALA A 378 -7.83 5.59 -44.65
C ALA A 378 -6.46 6.24 -44.89
N PRO A 379 -5.35 5.70 -44.31
CA PRO A 379 -4.02 6.23 -44.57
C PRO A 379 -3.65 6.29 -46.07
N SER A 380 -4.14 5.32 -46.85
CA SER A 380 -3.92 5.22 -48.31
C SER A 380 -4.50 6.37 -49.14
N GLU A 381 -5.42 7.15 -48.58
CA GLU A 381 -5.96 8.35 -49.24
C GLU A 381 -5.00 9.56 -49.16
N HIS A 382 -3.91 9.44 -48.37
CA HIS A 382 -2.97 10.53 -48.12
C HIS A 382 -1.53 10.05 -48.33
N ALA A 383 -1.01 10.21 -49.57
CA ALA A 383 0.33 9.72 -49.97
C ALA A 383 1.48 10.23 -49.07
N VAL A 384 1.36 11.44 -48.53
CA VAL A 384 2.35 12.04 -47.62
C VAL A 384 2.47 11.27 -46.31
N LEU A 385 1.39 10.66 -45.83
CA LEU A 385 1.41 9.87 -44.57
C LEU A 385 2.24 8.60 -44.75
N GLU A 386 2.15 7.94 -45.90
CA GLU A 386 2.96 6.76 -46.21
C GLU A 386 4.45 7.12 -46.27
N GLU A 387 4.78 8.25 -46.89
CA GLU A 387 6.16 8.73 -47.00
C GLU A 387 6.72 9.12 -45.63
N LEU A 388 5.92 9.76 -44.76
CA LEU A 388 6.24 10.11 -43.39
C LEU A 388 6.43 8.86 -42.53
N ALA A 389 5.55 7.86 -42.64
CA ALA A 389 5.66 6.59 -41.94
C ALA A 389 6.91 5.81 -42.37
N ARG A 390 7.27 5.87 -43.65
CA ARG A 390 8.52 5.29 -44.15
C ARG A 390 9.73 5.99 -43.57
N ALA A 391 9.75 7.33 -43.51
CA ALA A 391 10.80 8.10 -42.85
C ALA A 391 10.90 7.73 -41.34
N ALA A 392 9.81 7.61 -40.66
CA ALA A 392 9.74 7.18 -39.26
C ALA A 392 10.29 5.76 -39.05
N THR A 393 10.09 4.85 -40.01
CA THR A 393 10.61 3.49 -39.99
C THR A 393 12.10 3.39 -40.26
N LEU A 394 12.61 4.13 -41.26
CA LEU A 394 13.97 4.00 -41.73
C LEU A 394 14.98 4.85 -40.94
N CYS A 395 14.57 6.02 -40.45
CA CYS A 395 15.32 6.85 -39.54
C CYS A 395 15.05 6.47 -38.08
N ASN A 396 15.42 5.23 -37.70
CA ASN A 396 15.00 4.62 -36.41
C ASN A 396 15.96 3.50 -36.00
N ASP A 397 16.30 3.40 -34.72
CA ASP A 397 17.19 2.37 -34.14
C ASP A 397 16.47 1.41 -33.20
N ALA A 398 15.18 1.61 -32.94
CA ALA A 398 14.39 0.75 -32.05
C ALA A 398 13.79 -0.46 -32.80
N PHE A 399 13.31 -1.43 -32.03
CA PHE A 399 12.58 -2.60 -32.50
C PHE A 399 11.30 -2.80 -31.72
N LEU A 400 10.22 -3.21 -32.41
CA LEU A 400 8.99 -3.67 -31.79
C LEU A 400 8.97 -5.19 -31.71
N ARG A 401 8.65 -5.70 -30.51
CA ARG A 401 8.43 -7.13 -30.28
C ARG A 401 7.05 -7.39 -29.68
N GLU A 402 6.43 -8.45 -30.14
CA GLU A 402 5.18 -8.96 -29.58
C GLU A 402 5.47 -10.21 -28.76
N HIS A 403 5.02 -10.21 -27.51
CA HIS A 403 5.08 -11.37 -26.62
C HIS A 403 3.74 -11.52 -25.91
N ASP A 404 3.08 -12.67 -26.07
CA ASP A 404 1.75 -12.97 -25.50
C ASP A 404 0.68 -11.88 -25.77
N GLY A 405 0.70 -11.27 -26.95
CA GLY A 405 -0.24 -10.23 -27.37
C GLY A 405 0.10 -8.82 -26.82
N VAL A 406 1.20 -8.68 -26.09
CA VAL A 406 1.70 -7.39 -25.59
C VAL A 406 2.88 -6.92 -26.45
N TRP A 407 2.80 -5.68 -26.93
CA TRP A 407 3.86 -5.05 -27.72
C TRP A 407 4.83 -4.31 -26.80
N THR A 408 6.12 -4.58 -26.99
CA THR A 408 7.21 -3.95 -26.24
C THR A 408 8.23 -3.34 -27.19
N VAL A 409 9.00 -2.35 -26.70
CA VAL A 409 10.05 -1.66 -27.44
C VAL A 409 11.41 -2.09 -26.90
N GLU A 410 12.30 -2.45 -27.81
CA GLU A 410 13.74 -2.50 -27.55
C GLU A 410 14.38 -1.27 -28.18
N GLY A 411 15.00 -0.42 -27.36
CA GLY A 411 15.56 0.85 -27.75
C GLY A 411 14.83 2.06 -27.16
N ASP A 412 14.93 3.20 -27.82
CA ASP A 412 14.30 4.43 -27.34
C ASP A 412 12.77 4.37 -27.43
N PRO A 413 12.02 4.73 -26.37
CA PRO A 413 10.55 4.71 -26.34
C PRO A 413 9.88 5.59 -27.40
N MET A 414 10.48 6.74 -27.76
CA MET A 414 9.95 7.61 -28.81
C MET A 414 10.12 6.97 -30.19
N GLU A 415 11.24 6.31 -30.41
CA GLU A 415 11.50 5.59 -31.66
C GLU A 415 10.55 4.39 -31.80
N GLY A 416 10.26 3.69 -30.70
CA GLY A 416 9.24 2.64 -30.68
C GLY A 416 7.85 3.17 -31.03
N ALA A 417 7.47 4.35 -30.53
CA ALA A 417 6.21 5.02 -30.88
C ALA A 417 6.11 5.34 -32.39
N LEU A 418 7.23 5.69 -33.01
CA LEU A 418 7.29 5.95 -34.45
C LEU A 418 7.11 4.68 -35.29
N LEU A 419 7.65 3.54 -34.83
CA LEU A 419 7.42 2.25 -35.49
C LEU A 419 5.96 1.79 -35.34
N ALA A 420 5.36 2.00 -34.16
CA ALA A 420 3.94 1.74 -33.95
C ALA A 420 3.06 2.64 -34.83
N PHE A 421 3.40 3.92 -34.96
CA PHE A 421 2.77 4.84 -35.89
C PHE A 421 2.84 4.34 -37.33
N ALA A 422 4.03 3.91 -37.81
CA ALA A 422 4.18 3.37 -39.15
C ALA A 422 3.26 2.17 -39.40
N GLY A 423 3.16 1.25 -38.44
CA GLY A 423 2.22 0.13 -38.55
C GLY A 423 0.76 0.55 -38.57
N LYS A 424 0.37 1.61 -37.82
CA LYS A 424 -0.98 2.20 -37.89
C LYS A 424 -1.30 2.88 -39.23
N MET A 425 -0.26 3.22 -40.02
CA MET A 425 -0.34 3.75 -41.38
C MET A 425 -0.27 2.64 -42.44
N ASP A 426 -0.52 1.39 -42.07
CA ASP A 426 -0.43 0.22 -42.93
C ASP A 426 0.95 -0.07 -43.54
N VAL A 427 2.02 0.50 -42.99
CA VAL A 427 3.39 0.23 -43.38
C VAL A 427 3.93 -0.99 -42.62
N ASP A 428 4.29 -2.04 -43.39
CA ASP A 428 5.00 -3.19 -42.81
C ASP A 428 6.46 -2.80 -42.50
N VAL A 429 6.72 -2.56 -41.22
CA VAL A 429 8.02 -2.11 -40.72
C VAL A 429 9.15 -3.08 -41.16
N ARG A 430 8.97 -4.39 -40.95
CA ARG A 430 10.00 -5.40 -41.26
C ARG A 430 10.29 -5.48 -42.76
N LYS A 431 9.23 -5.47 -43.58
CA LYS A 431 9.36 -5.49 -45.03
C LYS A 431 10.03 -4.21 -45.53
N THR A 432 9.67 -3.05 -45.01
CA THR A 432 10.27 -1.76 -45.36
C THR A 432 11.77 -1.74 -45.06
N GLN A 433 12.16 -2.17 -43.86
CA GLN A 433 13.59 -2.27 -43.46
C GLN A 433 14.38 -3.31 -44.27
N ALA A 434 13.72 -4.38 -44.71
CA ALA A 434 14.36 -5.38 -45.58
C ALA A 434 14.57 -4.88 -47.03
N VAL A 435 13.64 -4.05 -47.56
CA VAL A 435 13.74 -3.47 -48.91
C VAL A 435 14.72 -2.31 -48.97
N TRP A 436 14.77 -1.48 -47.90
CA TRP A 436 15.63 -0.30 -47.79
C TRP A 436 16.81 -0.53 -46.86
N THR A 437 17.96 -0.85 -47.40
CA THR A 437 19.16 -1.08 -46.60
C THR A 437 19.78 0.24 -46.17
N ARG A 438 20.04 0.38 -44.88
CA ARG A 438 20.78 1.53 -44.35
C ARG A 438 22.25 1.40 -44.72
N THR A 439 22.79 2.40 -45.41
CA THR A 439 24.19 2.43 -45.87
C THR A 439 25.05 3.25 -44.92
N ASP A 440 24.52 4.37 -44.42
CA ASP A 440 25.23 5.24 -43.48
C ASP A 440 24.22 6.01 -42.62
N ALA A 441 24.67 6.61 -41.50
CA ALA A 441 23.83 7.37 -40.61
C ALA A 441 24.60 8.44 -39.83
N ILE A 442 23.93 9.55 -39.56
CA ILE A 442 24.33 10.54 -38.56
C ILE A 442 23.46 10.22 -37.32
N PRO A 443 24.03 9.65 -36.24
CA PRO A 443 23.26 9.31 -35.02
C PRO A 443 22.75 10.58 -34.36
N PHE A 444 21.72 10.41 -33.48
CA PHE A 444 21.18 11.53 -32.73
C PHE A 444 22.22 12.12 -31.78
N ASP A 445 22.36 13.44 -31.84
CA ASP A 445 23.20 14.22 -30.92
C ASP A 445 22.37 15.35 -30.32
N ALA A 446 22.42 15.50 -29.00
CA ALA A 446 21.67 16.51 -28.26
C ALA A 446 22.05 17.96 -28.62
N LYS A 447 23.28 18.18 -29.11
CA LYS A 447 23.77 19.47 -29.59
C LYS A 447 23.14 19.83 -30.93
N HIS A 448 23.04 18.86 -31.86
CA HIS A 448 22.49 19.05 -33.21
C HIS A 448 20.98 18.82 -33.27
N ARG A 449 20.39 18.06 -32.34
CA ARG A 449 18.95 17.77 -32.17
C ARG A 449 18.27 17.13 -33.40
N PHE A 450 19.02 16.35 -34.17
CA PHE A 450 18.49 15.56 -35.27
C PHE A 450 19.25 14.25 -35.43
N MET A 451 18.63 13.29 -36.12
CA MET A 451 19.21 12.06 -36.63
C MET A 451 18.94 12.00 -38.13
N ALA A 452 19.87 11.45 -38.91
CA ALA A 452 19.72 11.22 -40.34
C ALA A 452 20.20 9.82 -40.71
N THR A 453 19.56 9.21 -41.71
CA THR A 453 19.94 7.90 -42.26
C THR A 453 19.97 7.94 -43.78
N LEU A 454 20.96 7.31 -44.38
CA LEU A 454 21.06 7.10 -45.81
C LEU A 454 20.65 5.67 -46.15
N ASN A 455 19.60 5.54 -46.98
CA ASN A 455 19.01 4.23 -47.27
C ASN A 455 18.92 4.03 -48.81
N HIS A 456 19.25 2.80 -49.23
CA HIS A 456 19.21 2.36 -50.62
C HIS A 456 18.25 1.19 -50.80
N ASN A 457 17.58 1.16 -51.97
CA ASN A 457 16.79 0.01 -52.38
C ASN A 457 17.40 -0.72 -53.57
N HIS A 458 16.85 -1.90 -53.89
CA HIS A 458 17.32 -2.72 -55.02
C HIS A 458 17.04 -2.11 -56.39
N GLU A 459 16.15 -1.10 -56.47
CA GLU A 459 15.82 -0.38 -57.72
C GLU A 459 16.75 0.80 -57.97
N ARG A 460 17.85 0.92 -57.27
CA ARG A 460 18.83 2.02 -57.29
C ARG A 460 18.29 3.38 -56.89
N HIS A 461 17.24 3.42 -56.06
CA HIS A 461 16.82 4.64 -55.38
C HIS A 461 17.62 4.80 -54.10
N ALA A 462 18.03 6.05 -53.82
CA ALA A 462 18.72 6.39 -52.58
C ALA A 462 18.06 7.64 -51.95
N PHE A 463 17.81 7.60 -50.66
CA PHE A 463 17.21 8.68 -49.90
C PHE A 463 17.94 8.92 -48.59
N VAL A 464 18.02 10.17 -48.23
CA VAL A 464 18.37 10.60 -46.88
C VAL A 464 17.05 10.90 -46.13
N PHE A 465 16.81 10.20 -45.04
CA PHE A 465 15.70 10.49 -44.15
C PHE A 465 16.22 11.16 -42.89
N VAL A 466 15.52 12.21 -42.42
CA VAL A 466 15.94 13.02 -41.28
C VAL A 466 14.77 13.18 -40.33
N LYS A 467 15.02 13.04 -39.05
CA LYS A 467 14.07 13.36 -37.97
C LYS A 467 14.73 14.22 -36.91
N GLY A 468 13.99 15.13 -36.29
CA GLY A 468 14.52 15.96 -35.21
C GLY A 468 13.58 17.02 -34.68
N ALA A 469 14.15 17.94 -33.91
CA ALA A 469 13.41 19.07 -33.36
C ALA A 469 12.85 19.96 -34.50
N PRO A 470 11.58 20.42 -34.40
CA PRO A 470 10.93 21.17 -35.47
C PRO A 470 11.75 22.36 -35.98
N GLU A 471 12.26 23.15 -35.06
CA GLU A 471 13.07 24.35 -35.41
C GLU A 471 14.34 23.99 -36.16
N GLN A 472 14.97 22.87 -35.83
CA GLN A 472 16.19 22.42 -36.47
C GLN A 472 15.90 21.89 -37.89
N ILE A 473 14.87 21.03 -38.02
CA ILE A 473 14.48 20.44 -39.30
C ILE A 473 13.98 21.51 -40.27
N LEU A 474 13.15 22.47 -39.82
CA LEU A 474 12.67 23.58 -40.63
C LEU A 474 13.81 24.42 -41.22
N ALA A 475 14.85 24.69 -40.41
CA ALA A 475 16.04 25.42 -40.88
C ALA A 475 16.87 24.67 -41.95
N MET A 476 16.72 23.33 -42.02
CA MET A 476 17.42 22.46 -42.97
C MET A 476 16.61 22.20 -44.25
N CYS A 477 15.32 22.60 -44.29
CA CYS A 477 14.43 22.37 -45.42
C CYS A 477 14.43 23.56 -46.40
N GLN A 478 14.37 23.26 -47.72
CA GLN A 478 14.17 24.24 -48.79
C GLN A 478 12.71 24.36 -49.20
N ASP A 479 11.93 23.29 -49.10
CA ASP A 479 10.53 23.15 -49.50
C ASP A 479 9.77 22.19 -48.59
N GLN A 480 8.48 22.04 -48.86
CA GLN A 480 7.58 21.09 -48.13
C GLN A 480 6.84 20.19 -49.07
N ARG A 481 6.42 19.05 -48.60
CA ARG A 481 5.57 18.11 -49.35
C ARG A 481 4.12 18.61 -49.34
N GLY A 482 3.56 18.86 -50.50
CA GLY A 482 2.15 19.18 -50.71
C GLY A 482 1.23 17.98 -50.57
N MET A 483 -0.08 18.20 -50.65
CA MET A 483 -1.12 17.20 -50.48
C MET A 483 -1.05 16.08 -51.51
N ASN A 484 -0.72 16.40 -52.75
CA ASN A 484 -0.65 15.45 -53.87
C ASN A 484 0.74 14.77 -53.97
N GLY A 485 1.63 14.96 -53.02
CA GLY A 485 3.01 14.48 -53.08
C GLY A 485 3.96 15.38 -53.83
N ASP A 486 3.51 16.53 -54.30
CA ASP A 486 4.33 17.53 -54.99
C ASP A 486 5.19 18.34 -54.00
N SER A 487 6.24 19.00 -54.48
CA SER A 487 7.05 19.93 -53.69
C SER A 487 6.42 21.34 -53.77
N GLU A 488 6.19 21.94 -52.60
CA GLU A 488 5.61 23.28 -52.41
C GLU A 488 6.60 24.20 -51.69
N ALA A 489 6.41 25.52 -51.79
CA ALA A 489 7.18 26.47 -51.02
C ALA A 489 6.96 26.28 -49.52
N LEU A 490 8.03 26.27 -48.73
CA LEU A 490 8.00 26.09 -47.28
C LEU A 490 7.33 27.27 -46.56
N ASP A 491 6.24 27.05 -45.88
CA ASP A 491 5.60 28.04 -44.98
C ASP A 491 6.08 27.83 -43.52
N ILE A 492 7.20 28.44 -43.21
CA ILE A 492 7.84 28.33 -41.88
C ILE A 492 6.91 28.79 -40.76
N ASP A 493 6.18 29.90 -40.98
CA ASP A 493 5.29 30.46 -39.95
C ASP A 493 4.08 29.55 -39.65
N TYR A 494 3.55 28.89 -40.69
CA TYR A 494 2.52 27.88 -40.53
C TYR A 494 3.00 26.72 -39.62
N TRP A 495 4.17 26.18 -39.90
CA TRP A 495 4.71 25.04 -39.15
C TRP A 495 5.08 25.40 -37.73
N HIS A 496 5.60 26.58 -37.47
CA HIS A 496 5.87 27.08 -36.13
C HIS A 496 4.58 27.20 -35.31
N ARG A 497 3.53 27.83 -35.90
CA ARG A 497 2.23 27.96 -35.22
C ARG A 497 1.61 26.58 -34.91
N LYS A 498 1.74 25.62 -35.83
CA LYS A 498 1.23 24.25 -35.63
C LYS A 498 2.03 23.48 -34.58
N ALA A 499 3.35 23.55 -34.62
CA ALA A 499 4.20 22.93 -33.60
C ALA A 499 3.91 23.48 -32.20
N GLU A 500 3.75 24.80 -32.08
CA GLU A 500 3.36 25.42 -30.80
C GLU A 500 1.98 24.99 -30.31
N ALA A 501 0.99 24.94 -31.22
CA ALA A 501 -0.38 24.50 -30.87
C ALA A 501 -0.39 23.08 -30.29
N ILE A 502 0.41 22.16 -30.83
CA ILE A 502 0.50 20.79 -30.34
C ILE A 502 1.35 20.67 -29.07
N ALA A 503 2.44 21.42 -29.00
CA ALA A 503 3.18 21.50 -27.76
C ALA A 503 2.30 22.02 -26.60
N ALA A 504 1.33 22.90 -26.90
CA ALA A 504 0.32 23.37 -25.95
C ALA A 504 -0.65 22.27 -25.50
N LEU A 505 -0.85 21.21 -26.29
CA LEU A 505 -1.60 20.00 -25.91
C LEU A 505 -0.77 19.02 -25.06
N GLY A 506 0.45 19.38 -24.67
CA GLY A 506 1.34 18.53 -23.90
C GLY A 506 2.09 17.49 -24.71
N GLN A 507 2.04 17.57 -26.05
CA GLN A 507 2.69 16.62 -26.92
C GLN A 507 4.12 17.08 -27.28
N ARG A 508 5.04 16.13 -27.36
CA ARG A 508 6.39 16.34 -27.87
C ARG A 508 6.38 16.27 -29.39
N VAL A 509 6.83 17.32 -30.03
CA VAL A 509 6.78 17.40 -31.50
C VAL A 509 8.11 16.97 -32.13
N LEU A 510 8.02 16.08 -33.13
CA LEU A 510 9.15 15.71 -34.01
C LEU A 510 8.78 16.03 -35.47
N ALA A 511 9.72 16.62 -36.19
CA ALA A 511 9.62 16.89 -37.61
C ALA A 511 10.39 15.84 -38.44
N PHE A 512 9.91 15.56 -39.66
CA PHE A 512 10.48 14.60 -40.60
C PHE A 512 10.70 15.28 -41.94
N ALA A 513 11.88 14.99 -42.53
CA ALA A 513 12.24 15.47 -43.84
C ALA A 513 12.93 14.38 -44.67
N VAL A 514 12.96 14.55 -45.96
CA VAL A 514 13.55 13.61 -46.92
C VAL A 514 14.33 14.37 -47.99
N ARG A 515 15.35 13.71 -48.53
CA ARG A 515 16.10 14.18 -49.72
C ARG A 515 16.41 12.97 -50.60
N PRO A 516 16.02 12.99 -51.90
CA PRO A 516 16.51 12.03 -52.86
C PRO A 516 17.97 12.33 -53.18
N VAL A 517 18.81 11.29 -53.21
CA VAL A 517 20.23 11.40 -53.55
C VAL A 517 20.56 10.41 -54.69
N LYS A 518 21.73 10.58 -55.31
CA LYS A 518 22.17 9.63 -56.35
C LYS A 518 22.47 8.28 -55.75
N SER A 519 22.27 7.21 -56.50
CA SER A 519 22.49 5.84 -56.06
C SER A 519 23.95 5.47 -55.75
N ASP A 520 24.90 6.31 -56.19
CA ASP A 520 26.33 6.19 -55.89
C ASP A 520 26.77 6.95 -54.62
N HIS A 521 25.85 7.65 -53.98
CA HIS A 521 26.08 8.37 -52.68
C HIS A 521 26.08 7.37 -51.54
N THR A 522 27.22 7.07 -50.93
CA THR A 522 27.38 6.02 -49.93
C THR A 522 27.80 6.52 -48.55
N VAL A 523 28.19 7.77 -48.41
CA VAL A 523 28.63 8.42 -47.18
C VAL A 523 27.73 9.61 -46.89
N LEU A 524 27.25 9.75 -45.66
CA LEU A 524 26.38 10.83 -45.23
C LEU A 524 27.13 11.84 -44.36
N GLU A 525 27.27 13.05 -44.86
CA GLU A 525 27.93 14.15 -44.15
C GLU A 525 26.89 15.21 -43.68
N HIS A 526 27.25 16.01 -42.67
CA HIS A 526 26.40 17.10 -42.19
C HIS A 526 26.05 18.13 -43.27
N GLY A 527 26.92 18.31 -44.27
CA GLY A 527 26.65 19.18 -45.43
C GLY A 527 25.52 18.69 -46.33
N ASP A 528 25.24 17.38 -46.32
CA ASP A 528 24.22 16.78 -47.19
C ASP A 528 22.79 17.10 -46.72
N VAL A 529 22.64 17.51 -45.49
CA VAL A 529 21.31 17.76 -44.85
C VAL A 529 21.03 19.26 -44.66
N GLN A 530 21.95 20.16 -44.98
CA GLN A 530 21.75 21.59 -44.79
C GLN A 530 21.08 22.27 -45.99
N GLY A 531 19.88 22.87 -45.77
CA GLY A 531 19.17 23.69 -46.76
C GLY A 531 18.79 22.97 -48.05
N THR A 532 18.63 21.64 -48.00
CA THR A 532 18.40 20.77 -49.16
C THR A 532 17.29 19.73 -48.97
N LEU A 533 16.63 19.77 -47.83
CA LEU A 533 15.61 18.78 -47.47
C LEU A 533 14.20 19.24 -47.87
N THR A 534 13.33 18.28 -48.13
CA THR A 534 11.87 18.47 -48.26
C THR A 534 11.18 18.05 -46.96
N LEU A 535 10.47 18.96 -46.32
CA LEU A 535 9.71 18.67 -45.11
C LEU A 535 8.51 17.76 -45.44
N LEU A 536 8.37 16.63 -44.79
CA LEU A 536 7.26 15.70 -44.94
C LEU A 536 6.09 16.05 -44.02
N GLY A 537 6.39 16.39 -42.76
CA GLY A 537 5.38 16.64 -41.75
C GLY A 537 5.97 16.56 -40.36
N MET A 538 5.09 16.63 -39.38
CA MET A 538 5.45 16.54 -37.96
C MET A 538 4.54 15.56 -37.23
N THR A 539 5.05 14.92 -36.18
CA THR A 539 4.26 14.08 -35.27
C THR A 539 4.25 14.68 -33.88
N GLY A 540 3.11 14.64 -33.23
CA GLY A 540 2.95 14.96 -31.82
C GLY A 540 2.85 13.68 -30.99
N MET A 541 3.76 13.52 -30.04
CA MET A 541 3.88 12.33 -29.18
C MET A 541 3.56 12.67 -27.74
N ILE A 542 2.86 11.75 -27.05
CA ILE A 542 2.48 11.89 -25.65
C ILE A 542 2.63 10.55 -24.93
N ASP A 543 2.92 10.63 -23.63
CA ASP A 543 2.71 9.53 -22.70
C ASP A 543 1.30 9.71 -22.09
N PRO A 544 0.29 8.95 -22.53
CA PRO A 544 -1.10 9.22 -22.20
C PRO A 544 -1.43 8.84 -20.75
N PRO A 545 -2.36 9.56 -20.11
CA PRO A 545 -2.89 9.15 -18.81
C PRO A 545 -3.53 7.77 -18.89
N ARG A 546 -3.41 7.00 -17.81
CA ARG A 546 -4.15 5.76 -17.66
C ARG A 546 -5.64 6.08 -17.44
N THR A 547 -6.53 5.43 -18.18
CA THR A 547 -7.98 5.64 -18.04
C THR A 547 -8.46 5.35 -16.62
N GLU A 548 -7.95 4.30 -16.02
CA GLU A 548 -8.23 3.91 -14.65
C GLU A 548 -7.67 4.90 -13.61
N ALA A 549 -6.58 5.60 -13.91
CA ALA A 549 -6.04 6.63 -13.02
C ALA A 549 -6.93 7.88 -12.99
N ILE A 550 -7.54 8.26 -14.12
CA ILE A 550 -8.54 9.34 -14.19
C ILE A 550 -9.71 9.07 -13.23
N ALA A 551 -10.29 7.87 -13.31
CA ALA A 551 -11.38 7.47 -12.43
C ALA A 551 -10.95 7.43 -10.94
N ALA A 552 -9.72 7.01 -10.66
CA ALA A 552 -9.18 6.96 -9.30
C ALA A 552 -8.94 8.37 -8.73
N VAL A 553 -8.50 9.32 -9.54
CA VAL A 553 -8.36 10.74 -9.14
C VAL A 553 -9.72 11.35 -8.84
N GLU A 554 -10.74 11.09 -9.68
CA GLU A 554 -12.11 11.53 -9.43
C GLU A 554 -12.66 10.95 -8.11
N GLU A 555 -12.41 9.67 -7.84
CA GLU A 555 -12.78 9.04 -6.57
C GLU A 555 -12.07 9.69 -5.37
N CYS A 556 -10.78 10.01 -5.48
CA CYS A 556 -10.03 10.72 -4.45
C CYS A 556 -10.63 12.11 -4.19
N HIS A 557 -10.98 12.87 -5.23
CA HIS A 557 -11.64 14.18 -5.08
C HIS A 557 -13.01 14.04 -4.41
N GLY A 558 -13.81 13.04 -4.80
CA GLY A 558 -15.08 12.71 -4.15
C GLY A 558 -14.94 12.38 -2.66
N ALA A 559 -13.79 11.86 -2.29
CA ALA A 559 -13.41 11.54 -0.91
C ALA A 559 -12.78 12.73 -0.14
N GLY A 560 -12.72 13.92 -0.75
CA GLY A 560 -12.09 15.11 -0.17
C GLY A 560 -10.55 15.03 -0.12
N ILE A 561 -9.95 14.12 -0.91
CA ILE A 561 -8.50 13.95 -0.98
C ILE A 561 -7.99 14.74 -2.17
N ARG A 562 -7.04 15.62 -1.94
CA ARG A 562 -6.42 16.40 -2.99
C ARG A 562 -5.29 15.61 -3.66
N VAL A 563 -5.25 15.61 -4.98
CA VAL A 563 -4.17 14.97 -5.74
C VAL A 563 -3.28 16.05 -6.34
N LYS A 564 -1.97 15.93 -6.08
CA LYS A 564 -0.95 16.85 -6.58
C LYS A 564 0.05 16.08 -7.42
N MET A 565 0.29 16.56 -8.63
CA MET A 565 1.24 15.95 -9.57
C MET A 565 2.60 16.64 -9.50
N ILE A 566 3.63 15.83 -9.33
CA ILE A 566 5.03 16.27 -9.31
C ILE A 566 5.74 15.61 -10.48
N THR A 567 6.44 16.38 -11.32
CA THR A 567 7.05 15.84 -12.55
C THR A 567 8.32 16.57 -12.96
N GLY A 568 9.21 15.86 -13.67
CA GLY A 568 10.33 16.46 -14.37
C GLY A 568 9.99 17.14 -15.71
N ASP A 569 8.73 17.02 -16.18
CA ASP A 569 8.27 17.57 -17.45
C ASP A 569 8.24 19.10 -17.48
N HIS A 570 8.09 19.63 -18.71
CA HIS A 570 7.85 21.06 -18.92
C HIS A 570 6.45 21.47 -18.39
N ALA A 571 6.32 22.69 -17.87
CA ALA A 571 5.10 23.21 -17.28
C ALA A 571 3.85 23.05 -18.18
N LYS A 572 3.95 23.34 -19.48
CA LYS A 572 2.83 23.22 -20.43
C LYS A 572 2.37 21.76 -20.59
N THR A 573 3.31 20.81 -20.65
CA THR A 573 3.01 19.38 -20.73
C THR A 573 2.33 18.90 -19.45
N ALA A 574 2.85 19.32 -18.30
CA ALA A 574 2.28 18.99 -16.99
C ALA A 574 0.85 19.55 -16.84
N ALA A 575 0.58 20.80 -17.26
CA ALA A 575 -0.74 21.41 -17.27
C ALA A 575 -1.73 20.62 -18.15
N ALA A 576 -1.32 20.27 -19.37
CA ALA A 576 -2.17 19.50 -20.29
C ALA A 576 -2.55 18.12 -19.74
N ILE A 577 -1.58 17.39 -19.18
CA ILE A 577 -1.82 16.09 -18.53
C ILE A 577 -2.69 16.25 -17.28
N GLY A 578 -2.40 17.26 -16.44
CA GLY A 578 -3.20 17.56 -15.25
C GLY A 578 -4.67 17.83 -15.57
N LYS A 579 -4.95 18.54 -16.68
CA LYS A 579 -6.30 18.77 -17.18
C LYS A 579 -6.99 17.47 -17.64
N GLN A 580 -6.27 16.60 -18.35
CA GLN A 580 -6.80 15.30 -18.80
C GLN A 580 -7.10 14.36 -17.62
N ILE A 581 -6.29 14.39 -16.56
CA ILE A 581 -6.48 13.58 -15.34
C ILE A 581 -7.60 14.15 -14.46
N GLY A 582 -7.98 15.42 -14.62
CA GLY A 582 -9.03 16.08 -13.85
C GLY A 582 -8.51 16.67 -12.52
N LEU A 583 -7.26 17.15 -12.46
CA LEU A 583 -6.77 17.90 -11.31
C LEU A 583 -7.55 19.22 -11.13
N GLN A 584 -7.70 19.69 -9.87
CA GLN A 584 -8.59 20.81 -9.56
C GLN A 584 -8.12 22.15 -10.15
N ASN A 585 -6.79 22.43 -10.11
CA ASN A 585 -6.21 23.70 -10.59
C ASN A 585 -5.14 23.45 -11.68
N PRO A 586 -5.49 22.90 -12.85
CA PRO A 586 -4.51 22.48 -13.85
C PRO A 586 -3.80 23.65 -14.53
N GLU A 587 -4.35 24.87 -14.48
CA GLU A 587 -3.76 26.07 -15.07
C GLU A 587 -2.65 26.67 -14.19
N GLN A 588 -2.62 26.35 -12.89
CA GLN A 588 -1.59 26.81 -11.96
C GLN A 588 -0.47 25.79 -11.87
N VAL A 589 0.68 26.11 -12.48
CA VAL A 589 1.87 25.27 -12.45
C VAL A 589 3.02 26.04 -11.81
N LEU A 590 3.64 25.46 -10.80
CA LEU A 590 4.91 25.97 -10.24
C LEU A 590 6.07 25.13 -10.79
N THR A 591 7.08 25.83 -11.29
CA THR A 591 8.32 25.20 -11.77
C THR A 591 9.36 25.09 -10.66
N GLY A 592 10.40 24.24 -10.84
CA GLY A 592 11.53 24.18 -9.91
C GLY A 592 12.16 25.55 -9.67
N ASN A 593 12.31 26.40 -10.73
CA ASN A 593 12.85 27.74 -10.59
C ASN A 593 11.95 28.65 -9.72
N ASP A 594 10.62 28.51 -9.82
CA ASP A 594 9.69 29.26 -8.98
C ASP A 594 9.83 28.81 -7.51
N LEU A 595 10.00 27.51 -7.28
CA LEU A 595 10.20 26.94 -5.95
C LEU A 595 11.54 27.34 -5.32
N ASP A 596 12.60 27.47 -6.11
CA ASP A 596 13.92 27.98 -5.68
C ASP A 596 13.84 29.45 -5.25
N GLY A 597 13.02 30.25 -5.94
CA GLY A 597 12.79 31.65 -5.63
C GLY A 597 11.87 31.91 -4.43
N MET A 598 11.16 30.91 -3.93
CA MET A 598 10.22 31.03 -2.82
C MET A 598 10.87 30.66 -1.48
N ASP A 599 10.64 31.50 -0.46
CA ASP A 599 10.90 31.11 0.91
C ASP A 599 9.82 30.13 1.42
N ASP A 600 10.09 29.49 2.56
CA ASP A 600 9.17 28.50 3.11
C ASP A 600 7.83 29.10 3.57
N ALA A 601 7.76 30.39 3.88
CA ALA A 601 6.52 31.05 4.28
C ALA A 601 5.60 31.26 3.07
N LEU A 602 6.13 31.70 1.95
CA LEU A 602 5.40 31.85 0.68
C LEU A 602 5.01 30.49 0.12
N LEU A 603 5.91 29.50 0.18
CA LEU A 603 5.61 28.14 -0.26
C LEU A 603 4.43 27.53 0.51
N ARG A 604 4.36 27.72 1.84
CA ARG A 604 3.21 27.25 2.64
C ARG A 604 1.89 27.83 2.16
N GLN A 605 1.84 29.10 1.78
CA GLN A 605 0.61 29.72 1.28
C GLN A 605 0.24 29.19 -0.11
N THR A 606 1.21 29.11 -1.01
CA THR A 606 0.98 28.79 -2.42
C THR A 606 0.69 27.30 -2.64
N VAL A 607 1.28 26.41 -1.81
CA VAL A 607 1.13 24.95 -1.97
C VAL A 607 -0.32 24.49 -1.85
N LEU A 608 -1.17 25.23 -1.17
CA LEU A 608 -2.59 24.87 -1.04
C LEU A 608 -3.35 25.04 -2.35
N ASP A 609 -3.01 26.01 -3.18
CA ASP A 609 -3.76 26.34 -4.39
C ASP A 609 -3.18 25.68 -5.66
N CYS A 610 -1.91 25.30 -5.64
CA CYS A 610 -1.23 24.68 -6.77
C CYS A 610 -1.27 23.14 -6.69
N ASP A 611 -1.69 22.48 -7.79
CA ASP A 611 -1.75 21.02 -7.88
C ASP A 611 -0.70 20.41 -8.83
N ILE A 612 0.10 21.25 -9.52
CA ILE A 612 1.09 20.80 -10.49
C ILE A 612 2.44 21.44 -10.22
N PHE A 613 3.45 20.60 -10.04
CA PHE A 613 4.84 21.00 -9.82
C PHE A 613 5.71 20.40 -10.93
N ALA A 614 6.29 21.25 -11.78
CA ALA A 614 7.03 20.87 -12.98
C ALA A 614 8.53 21.11 -12.81
N ARG A 615 9.39 20.28 -13.41
CA ARG A 615 10.87 20.35 -13.34
C ARG A 615 11.40 20.43 -11.91
N THR A 616 10.82 19.64 -11.04
CA THR A 616 11.18 19.61 -9.61
C THR A 616 12.46 18.81 -9.36
N SER A 617 13.24 19.28 -8.38
CA SER A 617 14.36 18.54 -7.79
C SER A 617 13.90 17.67 -6.61
N PRO A 618 14.72 16.72 -6.13
CA PRO A 618 14.43 15.94 -4.91
C PRO A 618 14.21 16.81 -3.68
N GLU A 619 14.95 17.90 -3.54
CA GLU A 619 14.82 18.87 -2.44
C GLU A 619 13.44 19.55 -2.47
N HIS A 620 12.94 19.89 -3.65
CA HIS A 620 11.61 20.44 -3.83
C HIS A 620 10.53 19.48 -3.34
N LYS A 621 10.66 18.18 -3.66
CA LYS A 621 9.71 17.14 -3.19
C LYS A 621 9.64 17.11 -1.66
N LEU A 622 10.78 17.18 -0.96
CA LEU A 622 10.84 17.22 0.50
C LEU A 622 10.20 18.52 1.06
N ARG A 623 10.51 19.68 0.49
CA ARG A 623 9.95 20.98 0.90
C ARG A 623 8.42 21.00 0.73
N LEU A 624 7.90 20.46 -0.37
CA LEU A 624 6.46 20.36 -0.61
C LEU A 624 5.76 19.52 0.45
N VAL A 625 6.31 18.33 0.80
CA VAL A 625 5.78 17.47 1.87
C VAL A 625 5.73 18.25 3.20
N MET A 626 6.83 18.93 3.57
CA MET A 626 6.89 19.69 4.82
C MET A 626 5.91 20.86 4.84
N ALA A 627 5.76 21.57 3.72
CA ALA A 627 4.81 22.67 3.59
C ALA A 627 3.36 22.20 3.77
N LEU A 628 2.97 21.10 3.15
CA LEU A 628 1.64 20.50 3.30
C LEU A 628 1.37 20.01 4.72
N GLN A 629 2.35 19.34 5.34
CA GLN A 629 2.24 18.89 6.73
C GLN A 629 2.10 20.04 7.73
N SER A 630 2.69 21.21 7.44
CA SER A 630 2.55 22.40 8.30
C SER A 630 1.12 22.93 8.40
N HIS A 631 0.24 22.56 7.46
CA HIS A 631 -1.20 22.81 7.47
C HIS A 631 -2.01 21.71 8.18
N GLY A 632 -1.37 20.78 8.87
CA GLY A 632 -2.04 19.65 9.50
C GLY A 632 -2.55 18.58 8.52
N MET A 633 -2.12 18.65 7.24
CA MET A 633 -2.48 17.63 6.25
C MET A 633 -1.70 16.33 6.46
N THR A 634 -2.37 15.22 6.24
CA THR A 634 -1.74 13.91 6.18
C THR A 634 -1.32 13.63 4.73
N VAL A 635 -0.02 13.61 4.49
CA VAL A 635 0.58 13.57 3.15
C VAL A 635 0.99 12.15 2.78
N ALA A 636 0.44 11.63 1.69
CA ALA A 636 0.98 10.48 0.97
C ALA A 636 1.92 10.97 -0.15
N MET A 637 3.09 10.35 -0.30
CA MET A 637 4.08 10.72 -1.32
C MET A 637 4.53 9.49 -2.09
N THR A 638 4.49 9.53 -3.42
CA THR A 638 5.03 8.47 -4.26
C THR A 638 6.43 8.79 -4.76
N GLY A 639 7.23 7.77 -5.02
CA GLY A 639 8.54 7.90 -5.64
C GLY A 639 9.12 6.55 -6.07
N ASP A 640 10.08 6.57 -6.99
CA ASP A 640 10.73 5.37 -7.53
C ASP A 640 12.26 5.42 -7.43
N GLY A 641 12.84 6.62 -7.35
CA GLY A 641 14.28 6.83 -7.34
C GLY A 641 14.91 6.89 -5.94
N VAL A 642 16.23 6.73 -5.90
CA VAL A 642 17.06 6.99 -4.71
C VAL A 642 16.83 8.41 -4.20
N ASN A 643 16.67 9.33 -5.13
CA ASN A 643 16.49 10.76 -4.87
C ASN A 643 15.15 11.08 -4.18
N ASP A 644 14.17 10.19 -4.26
CA ASP A 644 12.86 10.35 -3.62
C ASP A 644 12.85 9.85 -2.16
N ALA A 645 13.82 9.04 -1.76
CA ALA A 645 13.88 8.43 -0.44
C ALA A 645 13.73 9.42 0.73
N PRO A 646 14.34 10.63 0.74
CA PRO A 646 14.12 11.60 1.80
C PRO A 646 12.68 12.09 1.89
N ALA A 647 12.02 12.34 0.76
CA ALA A 647 10.63 12.78 0.70
C ALA A 647 9.66 11.65 1.11
N LEU A 648 9.93 10.40 0.65
CA LEU A 648 9.16 9.21 1.04
C LEU A 648 9.23 8.98 2.55
N LYS A 649 10.42 9.04 3.15
CA LYS A 649 10.62 8.86 4.59
C LYS A 649 10.00 9.98 5.42
N ARG A 650 9.93 11.20 4.89
CA ARG A 650 9.35 12.36 5.57
C ARG A 650 7.84 12.39 5.50
N ALA A 651 7.24 11.88 4.43
CA ALA A 651 5.79 11.81 4.27
C ALA A 651 5.14 11.00 5.40
N ASP A 652 3.85 11.23 5.64
CA ASP A 652 3.09 10.45 6.62
C ASP A 652 2.83 9.02 6.08
N ALA A 653 2.72 8.87 4.76
CA ALA A 653 2.68 7.60 4.06
C ALA A 653 3.57 7.66 2.81
N GLY A 654 4.81 7.19 2.91
CA GLY A 654 5.69 7.01 1.76
C GLY A 654 5.26 5.78 0.95
N ILE A 655 5.17 5.93 -0.38
CA ILE A 655 4.69 4.90 -1.30
C ILE A 655 5.74 4.71 -2.40
N ALA A 656 6.38 3.55 -2.44
CA ALA A 656 7.37 3.23 -3.47
C ALA A 656 6.77 2.38 -4.59
N MET A 657 7.32 2.54 -5.80
CA MET A 657 7.01 1.67 -6.94
C MET A 657 7.66 0.30 -6.73
N GLY A 658 6.98 -0.78 -7.09
CA GLY A 658 7.44 -2.14 -6.88
C GLY A 658 8.27 -2.69 -8.03
N MET A 659 7.86 -2.39 -9.28
CA MET A 659 8.54 -2.85 -10.48
C MET A 659 9.72 -1.94 -10.85
N LYS A 660 9.51 -0.62 -10.86
CA LYS A 660 10.51 0.38 -11.27
C LYS A 660 11.28 0.98 -10.09
N GLY A 661 10.73 0.86 -8.87
CA GLY A 661 11.31 1.48 -7.70
C GLY A 661 12.64 0.87 -7.30
N SER A 662 13.62 1.75 -7.03
CA SER A 662 14.89 1.35 -6.44
C SER A 662 14.69 0.75 -5.04
N GLU A 663 15.59 -0.12 -4.61
CA GLU A 663 15.52 -0.69 -3.25
C GLU A 663 15.58 0.40 -2.15
N ALA A 664 16.30 1.50 -2.42
CA ALA A 664 16.32 2.67 -1.54
C ALA A 664 14.95 3.31 -1.35
N ALA A 665 14.20 3.50 -2.44
CA ALA A 665 12.84 4.03 -2.39
C ALA A 665 11.91 3.07 -1.63
N LYS A 666 11.99 1.76 -1.93
CA LYS A 666 11.20 0.73 -1.25
C LYS A 666 11.52 0.66 0.25
N GLU A 667 12.79 0.83 0.64
CA GLU A 667 13.18 0.81 2.05
C GLU A 667 12.73 2.06 2.82
N ALA A 668 12.73 3.22 2.16
CA ALA A 668 12.27 4.47 2.75
C ALA A 668 10.74 4.52 2.91
N ALA A 669 10.00 3.75 2.11
CA ALA A 669 8.54 3.79 2.04
C ALA A 669 7.87 2.83 3.05
N GLU A 670 6.66 3.19 3.49
CA GLU A 670 5.76 2.35 4.28
C GLU A 670 4.93 1.38 3.43
N LEU A 671 4.69 1.74 2.15
CA LEU A 671 3.88 0.98 1.19
C LEU A 671 4.65 0.77 -0.11
N VAL A 672 4.50 -0.40 -0.73
CA VAL A 672 5.06 -0.71 -2.05
C VAL A 672 3.95 -1.14 -2.99
N LEU A 673 3.86 -0.52 -4.18
CA LEU A 673 2.88 -0.86 -5.21
C LEU A 673 3.44 -1.93 -6.13
N ALA A 674 2.88 -3.13 -6.10
CA ALA A 674 3.35 -4.24 -6.94
C ALA A 674 3.16 -4.01 -8.46
N ASP A 675 2.24 -3.11 -8.85
CA ASP A 675 1.85 -2.80 -10.23
C ASP A 675 2.20 -1.38 -10.70
N ASP A 676 2.88 -0.59 -9.87
CA ASP A 676 3.24 0.82 -10.11
C ASP A 676 2.05 1.70 -10.54
N ASN A 677 0.82 1.38 -10.10
CA ASN A 677 -0.41 2.02 -10.57
C ASN A 677 -1.06 2.91 -9.50
N PHE A 678 -1.47 4.13 -9.88
CA PHE A 678 -2.17 5.07 -8.99
C PHE A 678 -3.49 4.49 -8.42
N VAL A 679 -4.18 3.64 -9.17
CA VAL A 679 -5.42 2.96 -8.71
C VAL A 679 -5.20 2.18 -7.43
N SER A 680 -4.03 1.54 -7.29
CA SER A 680 -3.66 0.79 -6.10
C SER A 680 -3.45 1.68 -4.89
N ILE A 681 -3.06 2.97 -5.08
CA ILE A 681 -3.01 3.98 -4.01
C ILE A 681 -4.42 4.32 -3.53
N ALA A 682 -5.33 4.66 -4.44
CA ALA A 682 -6.73 4.97 -4.10
C ALA A 682 -7.41 3.78 -3.41
N ALA A 683 -7.14 2.55 -3.88
CA ALA A 683 -7.61 1.33 -3.24
C ALA A 683 -7.02 1.14 -1.83
N ALA A 684 -5.72 1.41 -1.62
CA ALA A 684 -5.09 1.32 -0.31
C ALA A 684 -5.68 2.34 0.68
N VAL A 685 -5.96 3.57 0.24
CA VAL A 685 -6.65 4.58 1.06
C VAL A 685 -8.05 4.12 1.43
N ARG A 686 -8.81 3.57 0.48
CA ARG A 686 -10.16 3.00 0.73
C ARG A 686 -10.11 1.88 1.77
N GLU A 687 -9.19 0.95 1.63
CA GLU A 687 -9.01 -0.15 2.59
C GLU A 687 -8.54 0.37 3.96
N GLY A 688 -7.64 1.37 4.01
CA GLY A 688 -7.22 2.02 5.24
C GLY A 688 -8.38 2.68 5.99
N ARG A 689 -9.27 3.39 5.27
CA ARG A 689 -10.51 3.94 5.84
C ARG A 689 -11.45 2.85 6.34
N THR A 690 -11.58 1.75 5.60
CA THR A 690 -12.40 0.59 5.98
C THR A 690 -11.90 -0.05 7.27
N VAL A 691 -10.60 -0.26 7.39
CA VAL A 691 -9.97 -0.81 8.61
C VAL A 691 -10.23 0.10 9.81
N TYR A 692 -10.06 1.41 9.64
CA TYR A 692 -10.33 2.37 10.71
C TYR A 692 -11.82 2.38 11.11
N ASP A 693 -12.73 2.37 10.14
CA ASP A 693 -14.17 2.29 10.39
C ASP A 693 -14.53 1.00 11.15
N ASN A 694 -13.95 -0.14 10.77
CA ASN A 694 -14.18 -1.42 11.44
C ASN A 694 -13.61 -1.41 12.86
N ILE A 695 -12.43 -0.84 13.09
CA ILE A 695 -11.88 -0.62 14.43
C ILE A 695 -12.84 0.22 15.27
N LYS A 696 -13.34 1.32 14.72
CA LYS A 696 -14.31 2.20 15.40
C LYS A 696 -15.60 1.45 15.71
N LYS A 697 -16.08 0.58 14.81
CA LYS A 697 -17.26 -0.29 15.06
C LYS A 697 -17.03 -1.24 16.23
N VAL A 698 -15.88 -1.91 16.27
CA VAL A 698 -15.51 -2.82 17.36
C VAL A 698 -15.51 -2.08 18.70
N ILE A 699 -14.86 -0.91 18.78
CA ILE A 699 -14.80 -0.11 20.00
C ILE A 699 -16.20 0.37 20.39
N SER A 700 -16.99 0.85 19.43
CA SER A 700 -18.35 1.37 19.64
C SER A 700 -19.36 0.27 20.05
N TRP A 701 -19.04 -0.99 19.77
CA TRP A 701 -19.83 -2.14 20.22
C TRP A 701 -19.37 -2.63 21.59
N THR A 702 -18.05 -2.82 21.78
CA THR A 702 -17.49 -3.44 22.99
C THR A 702 -17.64 -2.56 24.24
N LEU A 703 -17.36 -1.25 24.14
CA LEU A 703 -17.37 -0.37 25.32
C LEU A 703 -18.77 -0.22 25.94
N PRO A 704 -19.85 0.02 25.15
CA PRO A 704 -21.20 0.10 25.74
C PRO A 704 -21.72 -1.21 26.35
N THR A 705 -21.39 -2.36 25.74
CA THR A 705 -21.79 -3.67 26.25
C THR A 705 -21.15 -3.94 27.61
N ASN A 706 -19.82 -3.81 27.69
CA ASN A 706 -19.10 -4.00 28.96
C ASN A 706 -19.53 -2.99 30.04
N ALA A 707 -19.77 -1.73 29.66
CA ALA A 707 -20.24 -0.71 30.58
C ALA A 707 -21.67 -1.03 31.08
N GLY A 708 -22.56 -1.56 30.24
CA GLY A 708 -23.90 -2.01 30.64
C GLY A 708 -23.88 -3.17 31.61
N GLU A 709 -23.04 -4.18 31.36
CA GLU A 709 -22.83 -5.31 32.27
C GLU A 709 -22.28 -4.84 33.62
N ALA A 710 -21.24 -4.03 33.62
CA ALA A 710 -20.63 -3.49 34.83
C ALA A 710 -21.63 -2.64 35.65
N MET A 711 -22.39 -1.76 34.99
CA MET A 711 -23.42 -0.94 35.64
C MET A 711 -24.52 -1.80 36.25
N THR A 712 -24.87 -2.91 35.65
CA THR A 712 -25.88 -3.85 36.20
C THR A 712 -25.44 -4.38 37.58
N ILE A 713 -24.17 -4.75 37.74
CA ILE A 713 -23.62 -5.21 39.01
C ILE A 713 -23.55 -4.04 40.00
N VAL A 714 -22.99 -2.89 39.60
CA VAL A 714 -22.83 -1.74 40.49
C VAL A 714 -24.16 -1.23 41.02
N VAL A 715 -25.18 -1.10 40.16
CA VAL A 715 -26.53 -0.64 40.57
C VAL A 715 -27.20 -1.63 41.49
N ALA A 716 -27.11 -2.95 41.19
CA ALA A 716 -27.68 -3.95 42.06
C ALA A 716 -27.09 -3.90 43.47
N LEU A 717 -25.76 -3.79 43.59
CA LEU A 717 -25.06 -3.72 44.88
C LEU A 717 -25.37 -2.45 45.66
N LEU A 718 -25.38 -1.29 45.00
CA LEU A 718 -25.67 -0.01 45.63
C LEU A 718 -27.16 0.12 46.07
N ALA A 719 -28.07 -0.48 45.31
CA ALA A 719 -29.50 -0.45 45.59
C ALA A 719 -29.92 -1.56 46.57
N GLY A 720 -29.06 -2.45 47.02
CA GLY A 720 -29.38 -3.56 47.88
C GLY A 720 -30.26 -4.63 47.22
N MET A 721 -30.21 -4.74 45.90
CA MET A 721 -31.00 -5.67 45.09
C MET A 721 -30.26 -6.99 44.87
N THR A 722 -30.99 -8.06 44.64
CA THR A 722 -30.39 -9.30 44.18
C THR A 722 -29.79 -9.12 42.79
N LEU A 723 -28.60 -9.68 42.55
CA LEU A 723 -27.94 -9.61 41.25
C LEU A 723 -28.83 -10.23 40.15
N PRO A 724 -29.21 -9.48 39.10
CA PRO A 724 -30.03 -10.00 38.01
C PRO A 724 -29.30 -10.97 37.11
N ILE A 725 -27.97 -10.95 37.15
CA ILE A 725 -27.07 -11.84 36.40
C ILE A 725 -25.95 -12.28 37.34
N THR A 726 -25.64 -13.57 37.39
CA THR A 726 -24.57 -14.09 38.25
C THR A 726 -23.18 -13.85 37.62
N PRO A 727 -22.11 -13.80 38.44
CA PRO A 727 -20.73 -13.64 37.91
C PRO A 727 -20.35 -14.72 36.89
N VAL A 728 -20.78 -15.97 37.09
CA VAL A 728 -20.53 -17.08 36.17
C VAL A 728 -21.27 -16.89 34.84
N GLN A 729 -22.48 -16.35 34.89
CA GLN A 729 -23.22 -15.99 33.68
C GLN A 729 -22.56 -14.83 32.89
N ILE A 730 -22.01 -13.85 33.59
CA ILE A 730 -21.23 -12.75 32.95
C ILE A 730 -19.95 -13.28 32.29
N LEU A 731 -19.22 -14.18 32.98
CA LEU A 731 -18.06 -14.85 32.36
C LEU A 731 -18.44 -15.57 31.08
N TRP A 732 -19.61 -16.23 31.06
CA TRP A 732 -20.12 -16.89 29.86
C TRP A 732 -20.41 -15.89 28.73
N VAL A 733 -21.12 -14.79 29.03
CA VAL A 733 -21.45 -13.77 28.02
C VAL A 733 -20.16 -13.21 27.42
N ASN A 734 -19.20 -12.75 28.21
CA ASN A 734 -17.93 -12.20 27.71
C ASN A 734 -17.16 -13.21 26.87
N LEU A 735 -17.15 -14.50 27.27
CA LEU A 735 -16.48 -15.54 26.50
C LEU A 735 -17.12 -15.74 25.11
N ILE A 736 -18.46 -15.84 25.07
CA ILE A 736 -19.18 -16.20 23.84
C ILE A 736 -19.48 -14.98 22.98
N THR A 737 -19.91 -13.87 23.55
CA THR A 737 -20.35 -12.70 22.75
C THR A 737 -19.21 -11.74 22.43
N ALA A 738 -18.43 -11.30 23.42
CA ALA A 738 -17.40 -10.28 23.21
C ALA A 738 -16.35 -10.70 22.18
N ILE A 739 -15.95 -11.97 22.19
CA ILE A 739 -14.96 -12.51 21.26
C ILE A 739 -15.59 -12.78 19.89
N THR A 740 -16.73 -13.47 19.83
CA THR A 740 -17.30 -13.87 18.54
C THR A 740 -17.98 -12.72 17.80
N LEU A 741 -18.85 -11.95 18.47
CA LEU A 741 -19.54 -10.81 17.82
C LEU A 741 -18.57 -9.68 17.48
N GLY A 742 -17.57 -9.42 18.34
CA GLY A 742 -16.52 -8.45 18.07
C GLY A 742 -15.70 -8.79 16.82
N ILE A 743 -15.32 -10.06 16.64
CA ILE A 743 -14.59 -10.51 15.43
C ILE A 743 -15.43 -10.31 14.18
N ALA A 744 -16.75 -10.47 14.21
CA ALA A 744 -17.59 -10.27 13.03
C ALA A 744 -17.44 -8.87 12.43
N LEU A 745 -17.27 -7.84 13.27
CA LEU A 745 -17.08 -6.45 12.84
C LEU A 745 -15.73 -6.21 12.13
N ALA A 746 -14.72 -7.03 12.41
CA ALA A 746 -13.44 -6.98 11.71
C ALA A 746 -13.54 -7.35 10.22
N PHE A 747 -14.58 -8.13 9.84
CA PHE A 747 -14.83 -8.60 8.47
C PHE A 747 -15.88 -7.77 7.73
N GLU A 748 -16.31 -6.64 8.28
CA GLU A 748 -17.28 -5.78 7.58
C GLU A 748 -16.66 -5.15 6.33
N PRO A 749 -17.38 -5.17 5.19
CA PRO A 749 -16.92 -4.57 3.95
C PRO A 749 -16.94 -3.04 4.04
N THR A 750 -16.27 -2.40 3.07
CA THR A 750 -16.30 -0.94 2.88
C THR A 750 -17.73 -0.42 2.77
N GLU A 751 -18.09 0.60 3.56
CA GLU A 751 -19.38 1.29 3.43
C GLU A 751 -19.44 2.15 2.17
N GLU A 752 -20.60 2.33 1.57
CA GLU A 752 -20.79 3.15 0.35
C GLU A 752 -20.37 4.62 0.55
N SER A 753 -20.45 5.10 1.77
CA SER A 753 -20.08 6.47 2.14
C SER A 753 -18.57 6.67 2.36
N THR A 754 -17.77 5.60 2.45
CA THR A 754 -16.35 5.66 2.86
C THR A 754 -15.52 6.59 1.96
N MET A 755 -15.71 6.51 0.63
CA MET A 755 -15.04 7.38 -0.34
C MET A 755 -15.88 8.61 -0.75
N ARG A 756 -16.87 8.98 0.05
CA ARG A 756 -17.67 10.22 -0.10
C ARG A 756 -17.57 11.13 1.13
N ARG A 757 -16.78 10.74 2.09
CA ARG A 757 -16.53 11.50 3.32
C ARG A 757 -15.16 12.18 3.23
N PRO A 758 -15.02 13.42 3.78
CA PRO A 758 -13.72 14.07 3.87
C PRO A 758 -12.75 13.24 4.76
N PRO A 759 -11.43 13.41 4.59
CA PRO A 759 -10.44 12.81 5.46
C PRO A 759 -10.66 13.23 6.91
N ARG A 760 -10.37 12.32 7.84
CA ARG A 760 -10.37 12.65 9.26
C ARG A 760 -9.21 13.59 9.61
N ALA A 761 -9.41 14.41 10.64
CA ALA A 761 -8.31 15.23 11.16
C ALA A 761 -7.20 14.34 11.76
N ARG A 762 -5.95 14.78 11.62
CA ARG A 762 -4.77 14.06 12.12
C ARG A 762 -4.84 13.75 13.62
N ASP A 763 -5.39 14.71 14.40
CA ASP A 763 -5.45 14.66 15.85
C ASP A 763 -6.85 14.27 16.36
N GLU A 764 -7.72 13.68 15.52
CA GLU A 764 -9.06 13.26 15.94
C GLU A 764 -8.95 12.19 17.04
N PRO A 765 -9.49 12.47 18.25
CA PRO A 765 -9.43 11.51 19.34
C PRO A 765 -10.32 10.30 19.03
N LEU A 766 -9.87 9.13 19.46
CA LEU A 766 -10.62 7.89 19.24
C LEU A 766 -12.00 7.92 19.95
N LEU A 767 -12.03 8.46 21.17
CA LEU A 767 -13.24 8.68 21.94
C LEU A 767 -13.79 10.08 21.64
N THR A 768 -14.55 10.19 20.57
CA THR A 768 -15.28 11.42 20.23
C THR A 768 -16.45 11.64 21.20
N GLY A 769 -16.91 12.89 21.38
CA GLY A 769 -18.08 13.20 22.21
C GLY A 769 -19.34 12.43 21.78
N GLY A 770 -19.49 12.19 20.45
CA GLY A 770 -20.59 11.36 19.93
C GLY A 770 -20.46 9.88 20.33
N LEU A 771 -19.25 9.35 20.42
CA LEU A 771 -19.03 7.97 20.88
C LEU A 771 -19.27 7.85 22.39
N VAL A 772 -18.81 8.82 23.19
CA VAL A 772 -19.10 8.85 24.64
C VAL A 772 -20.61 8.91 24.88
N TRP A 773 -21.34 9.75 24.16
CA TRP A 773 -22.80 9.78 24.22
C TRP A 773 -23.42 8.43 23.88
N HIS A 774 -22.96 7.78 22.83
CA HIS A 774 -23.44 6.46 22.44
C HIS A 774 -23.17 5.41 23.52
N ILE A 775 -21.98 5.42 24.15
CA ILE A 775 -21.66 4.53 25.26
C ILE A 775 -22.65 4.72 26.39
N VAL A 776 -22.88 5.94 26.83
CA VAL A 776 -23.81 6.26 27.93
C VAL A 776 -25.23 5.81 27.59
N LEU A 777 -25.74 6.22 26.41
CA LEU A 777 -27.10 5.87 25.99
C LEU A 777 -27.34 4.37 25.94
N VAL A 778 -26.44 3.64 25.27
CA VAL A 778 -26.59 2.18 25.10
C VAL A 778 -26.42 1.46 26.41
N SER A 779 -25.47 1.82 27.28
CA SER A 779 -25.31 1.23 28.62
C SER A 779 -26.54 1.41 29.50
N LEU A 780 -27.18 2.59 29.44
CA LEU A 780 -28.43 2.84 30.16
C LEU A 780 -29.57 1.98 29.60
N LEU A 781 -29.67 1.81 28.28
CA LEU A 781 -30.68 0.94 27.70
C LEU A 781 -30.45 -0.52 28.06
N PHE A 782 -29.20 -0.99 28.12
CA PHE A 782 -28.86 -2.32 28.60
C PHE A 782 -29.29 -2.49 30.07
N LEU A 783 -28.96 -1.53 30.93
CA LEU A 783 -29.35 -1.51 32.31
C LEU A 783 -30.87 -1.63 32.46
N CYS A 784 -31.64 -0.76 31.78
CA CYS A 784 -33.10 -0.76 31.82
C CYS A 784 -33.68 -2.07 31.28
N GLY A 785 -33.14 -2.63 30.21
CA GLY A 785 -33.61 -3.88 29.62
C GLY A 785 -33.41 -5.06 30.56
N VAL A 786 -32.22 -5.18 31.14
CA VAL A 786 -31.84 -6.27 32.04
C VAL A 786 -32.67 -6.23 33.35
N PHE A 787 -32.69 -5.05 34.01
CA PHE A 787 -33.49 -4.91 35.26
C PHE A 787 -34.99 -4.99 34.97
N GLY A 788 -35.50 -4.35 33.94
CA GLY A 788 -36.90 -4.39 33.59
C GLY A 788 -37.42 -5.80 33.31
N MET A 789 -36.64 -6.64 32.66
CA MET A 789 -36.99 -8.04 32.40
C MET A 789 -36.82 -8.91 33.66
N TYR A 790 -35.83 -8.60 34.49
CA TYR A 790 -35.65 -9.29 35.79
C TYR A 790 -36.82 -9.03 36.71
N ASP A 791 -37.18 -7.74 36.92
CA ASP A 791 -38.29 -7.33 37.78
C ASP A 791 -39.64 -7.87 37.26
N TYR A 792 -39.86 -7.81 35.93
CA TYR A 792 -41.03 -8.42 35.30
C TYR A 792 -41.15 -9.89 35.60
N ALA A 793 -40.05 -10.66 35.61
CA ALA A 793 -40.06 -12.09 35.93
C ALA A 793 -40.36 -12.34 37.44
N ILE A 794 -39.77 -11.55 38.34
CA ILE A 794 -40.05 -11.60 39.77
C ILE A 794 -41.52 -11.27 40.08
N ASP A 795 -42.05 -10.19 39.47
CA ASP A 795 -43.46 -9.77 39.64
C ASP A 795 -44.45 -10.84 39.15
N ARG A 796 -44.07 -11.65 38.17
CA ARG A 796 -44.83 -12.85 37.72
C ARG A 796 -44.77 -14.03 38.67
N GLY A 797 -43.93 -13.95 39.69
CA GLY A 797 -43.74 -15.03 40.67
C GLY A 797 -42.85 -16.18 40.18
N TYR A 798 -42.00 -15.92 39.20
CA TYR A 798 -41.00 -16.88 38.72
C TYR A 798 -39.88 -17.07 39.76
N SER A 799 -39.19 -18.18 39.67
CA SER A 799 -38.02 -18.44 40.52
C SER A 799 -36.87 -17.46 40.16
N VAL A 800 -35.99 -17.19 41.10
CA VAL A 800 -34.82 -16.29 40.89
C VAL A 800 -33.94 -16.81 39.77
N GLU A 801 -33.78 -18.14 39.63
CA GLU A 801 -33.01 -18.77 38.56
C GLU A 801 -33.63 -18.49 37.21
N LEU A 802 -34.96 -18.56 37.06
CA LEU A 802 -35.65 -18.25 35.82
C LEU A 802 -35.57 -16.73 35.51
N ALA A 803 -35.76 -15.88 36.53
CA ALA A 803 -35.64 -14.44 36.37
C ALA A 803 -34.23 -14.04 35.89
N ARG A 804 -33.19 -14.63 36.48
CA ARG A 804 -31.80 -14.45 36.01
C ARG A 804 -31.56 -14.96 34.59
N THR A 805 -32.18 -16.09 34.23
CA THR A 805 -32.06 -16.63 32.86
C THR A 805 -32.74 -15.73 31.85
N ILE A 806 -33.88 -15.13 32.20
CA ILE A 806 -34.57 -14.13 31.34
C ILE A 806 -33.70 -12.89 31.18
N ALA A 807 -33.15 -12.37 32.27
CA ALA A 807 -32.23 -11.21 32.24
C ALA A 807 -30.97 -11.46 31.39
N LEU A 808 -30.33 -12.64 31.57
CA LEU A 808 -29.16 -13.07 30.79
C LEU A 808 -29.48 -13.16 29.28
N ASN A 809 -30.58 -13.80 28.90
CA ASN A 809 -30.98 -13.91 27.52
C ASN A 809 -31.36 -12.53 26.92
N THR A 810 -31.94 -11.64 27.73
CA THR A 810 -32.23 -10.26 27.33
C THR A 810 -30.93 -9.53 26.98
N LEU A 811 -29.91 -9.63 27.82
CA LEU A 811 -28.59 -9.02 27.57
C LEU A 811 -28.02 -9.50 26.24
N VAL A 812 -27.91 -10.81 26.01
CA VAL A 812 -27.32 -11.38 24.78
C VAL A 812 -28.13 -10.99 23.53
N VAL A 813 -29.45 -10.96 23.59
CA VAL A 813 -30.28 -10.53 22.47
C VAL A 813 -30.09 -9.05 22.18
N MET A 814 -30.00 -8.21 23.21
CA MET A 814 -29.70 -6.78 23.03
C MET A 814 -28.32 -6.57 22.39
N GLU A 815 -27.30 -7.35 22.76
CA GLU A 815 -25.97 -7.32 22.13
C GLU A 815 -26.01 -7.69 20.63
N ILE A 816 -26.77 -8.71 20.26
CA ILE A 816 -26.98 -9.11 18.87
C ILE A 816 -27.65 -7.97 18.08
N PHE A 817 -28.71 -7.34 18.60
CA PHE A 817 -29.37 -6.23 17.94
C PHE A 817 -28.47 -4.98 17.86
N HIS A 818 -27.65 -4.74 18.90
CA HIS A 818 -26.65 -3.68 18.89
C HIS A 818 -25.56 -3.94 17.84
N LEU A 819 -25.16 -5.20 17.62
CA LEU A 819 -24.24 -5.56 16.53
C LEU A 819 -24.81 -5.15 15.16
N PHE A 820 -26.08 -5.48 14.88
CA PHE A 820 -26.72 -5.10 13.61
C PHE A 820 -26.81 -3.58 13.43
N PHE A 821 -27.00 -2.82 14.51
CA PHE A 821 -26.98 -1.36 14.50
C PHE A 821 -25.59 -0.81 14.14
N ILE A 822 -24.53 -1.29 14.80
CA ILE A 822 -23.16 -0.78 14.71
C ILE A 822 -22.52 -1.03 13.34
N ARG A 823 -22.99 -2.00 12.58
CA ARG A 823 -22.47 -2.34 11.24
C ARG A 823 -22.53 -1.16 10.26
N ASN A 824 -23.47 -0.26 10.42
CA ASN A 824 -23.62 0.96 9.62
C ASN A 824 -23.60 2.21 10.50
N ILE A 825 -22.41 2.70 10.83
CA ILE A 825 -22.27 3.86 11.72
C ILE A 825 -22.71 5.16 11.04
N TYR A 826 -22.42 5.29 9.74
CA TYR A 826 -22.62 6.53 8.97
C TYR A 826 -23.85 6.50 8.06
N GLY A 827 -24.55 5.39 8.00
CA GLY A 827 -25.74 5.20 7.17
C GLY A 827 -26.92 4.67 7.96
N THR A 828 -28.02 4.36 7.29
CA THR A 828 -29.18 3.70 7.92
C THR A 828 -28.99 2.19 8.01
N SER A 829 -29.28 1.62 9.19
CA SER A 829 -29.24 0.17 9.42
C SER A 829 -30.54 -0.53 8.99
N LEU A 830 -31.56 0.23 8.53
CA LEU A 830 -32.89 -0.30 8.15
C LEU A 830 -32.95 -0.80 6.69
N THR A 831 -31.83 -0.78 5.94
CA THR A 831 -31.83 -1.28 4.56
C THR A 831 -31.73 -2.81 4.52
N TRP A 832 -32.35 -3.43 3.50
CA TRP A 832 -32.25 -4.88 3.31
C TRP A 832 -30.79 -5.36 3.18
N LYS A 833 -29.93 -4.53 2.55
CA LYS A 833 -28.48 -4.78 2.42
C LYS A 833 -27.79 -4.82 3.79
N ALA A 834 -28.17 -3.93 4.71
CA ALA A 834 -27.67 -3.90 6.08
C ALA A 834 -28.11 -5.13 6.87
N VAL A 835 -29.36 -5.54 6.77
CA VAL A 835 -29.91 -6.72 7.46
C VAL A 835 -29.35 -8.01 6.91
N ARG A 836 -29.18 -8.14 5.57
CA ARG A 836 -28.64 -9.34 4.94
C ARG A 836 -27.25 -9.68 5.44
N GLY A 837 -26.43 -8.68 5.72
CA GLY A 837 -25.13 -8.85 6.36
C GLY A 837 -24.10 -9.66 5.56
N THR A 838 -22.98 -9.93 6.22
CA THR A 838 -21.94 -10.83 5.71
C THR A 838 -22.20 -12.26 6.18
N ARG A 839 -21.64 -13.24 5.47
CA ARG A 839 -21.70 -14.65 5.90
C ARG A 839 -21.12 -14.82 7.30
N MET A 840 -20.11 -14.03 7.65
CA MET A 840 -19.44 -14.08 8.94
C MET A 840 -20.38 -13.65 10.06
N VAL A 841 -21.10 -12.54 9.90
CA VAL A 841 -22.07 -12.04 10.89
C VAL A 841 -23.12 -13.09 11.20
N TRP A 842 -23.73 -13.71 10.20
CA TRP A 842 -24.74 -14.74 10.43
C TRP A 842 -24.16 -16.01 11.05
N ALA A 843 -22.96 -16.43 10.65
CA ALA A 843 -22.29 -17.58 11.28
C ALA A 843 -22.09 -17.34 12.78
N VAL A 844 -21.61 -16.16 13.15
CA VAL A 844 -21.36 -15.79 14.55
C VAL A 844 -22.67 -15.69 15.34
N VAL A 845 -23.69 -15.02 14.78
CA VAL A 845 -25.01 -14.91 15.41
C VAL A 845 -25.63 -16.30 15.66
N ILE A 846 -25.51 -17.20 14.68
CA ILE A 846 -25.99 -18.60 14.84
C ILE A 846 -25.21 -19.31 15.96
N ILE A 847 -23.87 -19.17 15.99
CA ILE A 847 -23.02 -19.78 17.03
C ILE A 847 -23.46 -19.29 18.42
N VAL A 848 -23.57 -17.96 18.59
CA VAL A 848 -24.00 -17.35 19.87
C VAL A 848 -25.40 -17.81 20.25
N THR A 849 -26.34 -17.82 19.30
CA THR A 849 -27.72 -18.26 19.54
C THR A 849 -27.78 -19.73 19.97
N VAL A 850 -27.07 -20.63 19.25
CA VAL A 850 -27.03 -22.07 19.61
C VAL A 850 -26.39 -22.27 20.98
N ALA A 851 -25.30 -21.58 21.27
CA ALA A 851 -24.62 -21.64 22.56
C ALA A 851 -25.54 -21.14 23.70
N GLN A 852 -26.30 -20.06 23.47
CA GLN A 852 -27.24 -19.50 24.45
C GLN A 852 -28.43 -20.43 24.67
N PHE A 853 -28.97 -21.06 23.63
CA PHE A 853 -29.98 -22.11 23.76
C PHE A 853 -29.43 -23.31 24.53
N ALA A 854 -28.17 -23.68 24.34
CA ALA A 854 -27.58 -24.81 25.07
C ALA A 854 -27.54 -24.57 26.59
N ILE A 855 -27.07 -23.40 27.04
CA ILE A 855 -27.06 -23.10 28.48
C ILE A 855 -28.47 -22.91 29.07
N THR A 856 -29.43 -22.52 28.23
CA THR A 856 -30.85 -22.31 28.70
C THR A 856 -31.64 -23.62 28.81
N TYR A 857 -31.38 -24.62 27.94
CA TYR A 857 -32.26 -25.79 27.82
C TYR A 857 -31.57 -27.15 28.05
N VAL A 858 -30.22 -27.21 28.08
CA VAL A 858 -29.48 -28.47 28.30
C VAL A 858 -29.23 -28.69 29.79
N PRO A 859 -29.81 -29.76 30.45
CA PRO A 859 -29.79 -29.93 31.91
C PRO A 859 -28.40 -29.88 32.55
N PRO A 860 -27.35 -30.55 32.07
CA PRO A 860 -26.01 -30.41 32.67
C PRO A 860 -25.47 -28.98 32.68
N LEU A 861 -25.76 -28.19 31.62
CA LEU A 861 -25.32 -26.80 31.53
C LEU A 861 -26.17 -25.87 32.42
N GLN A 862 -27.48 -26.17 32.57
CA GLN A 862 -28.35 -25.46 33.50
C GLN A 862 -27.81 -25.54 34.92
N THR A 863 -27.32 -26.71 35.34
CA THR A 863 -26.74 -26.90 36.68
C THR A 863 -25.48 -26.03 36.88
N VAL A 864 -24.63 -25.96 35.84
CA VAL A 864 -23.38 -25.17 35.91
C VAL A 864 -23.66 -23.66 35.93
N PHE A 865 -24.56 -23.19 35.06
CA PHE A 865 -24.83 -21.76 34.90
C PHE A 865 -26.03 -21.26 35.74
N THR A 866 -26.65 -22.10 36.52
CA THR A 866 -27.82 -21.83 37.36
C THR A 866 -28.94 -21.19 36.52
N THR A 867 -29.29 -21.85 35.40
CA THR A 867 -30.30 -21.39 34.44
C THR A 867 -31.54 -22.30 34.47
N ALA A 868 -32.65 -21.75 33.97
CA ALA A 868 -33.92 -22.47 33.88
C ALA A 868 -34.54 -22.26 32.47
N PRO A 869 -35.36 -23.23 31.99
CA PRO A 869 -35.99 -23.12 30.67
C PRO A 869 -36.99 -21.96 30.61
N ILE A 870 -36.87 -21.10 29.62
CA ILE A 870 -37.69 -19.90 29.43
C ILE A 870 -38.98 -20.27 28.71
N PRO A 871 -40.15 -19.79 29.18
CA PRO A 871 -41.43 -19.91 28.48
C PRO A 871 -41.40 -19.23 27.11
N PHE A 872 -42.06 -19.78 26.11
CA PHE A 872 -42.07 -19.25 24.74
C PHE A 872 -42.46 -17.78 24.63
N TRP A 873 -43.49 -17.32 25.33
CA TRP A 873 -43.95 -15.94 25.29
C TRP A 873 -42.93 -14.95 25.89
N ASP A 874 -42.22 -15.37 26.93
CA ASP A 874 -41.18 -14.56 27.55
C ASP A 874 -39.93 -14.50 26.61
N GLY A 875 -39.64 -15.59 25.90
CA GLY A 875 -38.64 -15.58 24.84
C GLY A 875 -38.96 -14.60 23.72
N LEU A 876 -40.25 -14.51 23.33
CA LEU A 876 -40.70 -13.53 22.33
C LEU A 876 -40.61 -12.09 22.88
N LEU A 877 -40.90 -11.86 24.14
CA LEU A 877 -40.75 -10.55 24.79
C LEU A 877 -39.30 -10.12 24.85
N ILE A 878 -38.37 -11.03 25.14
CA ILE A 878 -36.91 -10.78 25.08
C ILE A 878 -36.49 -10.28 23.70
N VAL A 879 -36.93 -10.93 22.61
CA VAL A 879 -36.66 -10.46 21.25
C VAL A 879 -37.27 -9.07 21.01
N GLY A 880 -38.50 -8.82 21.57
CA GLY A 880 -39.13 -7.51 21.51
C GLY A 880 -38.30 -6.39 22.16
N VAL A 881 -37.65 -6.67 23.30
CA VAL A 881 -36.72 -5.74 23.97
C VAL A 881 -35.54 -5.42 23.07
N GLY A 882 -34.96 -6.42 22.41
CA GLY A 882 -33.87 -6.23 21.40
C GLY A 882 -34.30 -5.35 20.24
N VAL A 883 -35.51 -5.58 19.70
CA VAL A 883 -36.09 -4.72 18.62
C VAL A 883 -36.31 -3.29 19.12
N ALA A 884 -36.79 -3.10 20.34
CA ALA A 884 -36.99 -1.78 20.94
C ALA A 884 -35.65 -1.04 21.09
N LEU A 885 -34.61 -1.70 21.61
CA LEU A 885 -33.24 -1.15 21.67
C LEU A 885 -32.80 -0.66 20.30
N PHE A 886 -32.85 -1.53 19.28
CA PHE A 886 -32.46 -1.22 17.93
C PHE A 886 -33.19 0.02 17.39
N ALA A 887 -34.53 0.05 17.58
CA ALA A 887 -35.35 1.16 17.10
C ALA A 887 -34.99 2.49 17.79
N ILE A 888 -34.72 2.49 19.09
CA ILE A 888 -34.36 3.68 19.86
C ILE A 888 -33.01 4.21 19.38
N VAL A 889 -31.99 3.35 19.32
CA VAL A 889 -30.63 3.76 18.95
C VAL A 889 -30.57 4.18 17.48
N GLU A 890 -31.28 3.50 16.58
CA GLU A 890 -31.39 3.89 15.16
C GLU A 890 -32.09 5.25 15.00
N THR A 891 -33.17 5.50 15.73
CA THR A 891 -33.90 6.79 15.70
C THR A 891 -32.98 7.92 16.16
N GLU A 892 -32.24 7.74 17.26
CA GLU A 892 -31.25 8.71 17.75
C GLU A 892 -30.21 9.01 16.67
N LYS A 893 -29.64 7.98 16.07
CA LYS A 893 -28.65 8.12 14.99
C LYS A 893 -29.22 8.93 13.82
N GLN A 894 -30.42 8.63 13.37
CA GLN A 894 -31.04 9.35 12.24
C GLN A 894 -31.30 10.82 12.56
N ILE A 895 -31.70 11.14 13.80
CA ILE A 895 -31.88 12.54 14.25
C ILE A 895 -30.54 13.26 14.24
N ARG A 896 -29.49 12.64 14.77
CA ARG A 896 -28.14 13.22 14.83
C ARG A 896 -27.54 13.44 13.42
N LEU A 897 -27.68 12.47 12.51
CA LEU A 897 -27.22 12.59 11.14
C LEU A 897 -27.93 13.73 10.39
N ARG A 898 -29.25 13.86 10.55
CA ARG A 898 -30.02 14.99 9.96
C ARG A 898 -29.59 16.34 10.51
N ALA A 899 -29.31 16.43 11.81
CA ALA A 899 -28.87 17.68 12.44
C ALA A 899 -27.49 18.09 11.91
N SER A 900 -26.54 17.12 11.74
CA SER A 900 -25.20 17.41 11.21
C SER A 900 -25.26 17.85 9.73
N HIS A 901 -26.06 17.21 8.89
CA HIS A 901 -26.26 17.63 7.50
C HIS A 901 -26.85 19.04 7.36
N LYS A 902 -27.75 19.43 8.26
CA LYS A 902 -28.31 20.77 8.27
C LYS A 902 -27.25 21.83 8.63
N ALA A 903 -26.43 21.56 9.66
CA ALA A 903 -25.35 22.44 10.07
C ALA A 903 -24.31 22.65 8.96
N THR A 904 -23.94 21.59 8.23
CA THR A 904 -23.00 21.66 7.10
C THR A 904 -23.56 22.46 5.94
N ASN A 905 -24.85 22.33 5.61
CA ASN A 905 -25.50 23.08 4.54
C ASN A 905 -25.68 24.58 4.91
N ASP A 906 -25.90 24.89 6.17
CA ASP A 906 -26.02 26.29 6.63
C ASP A 906 -24.64 26.99 6.62
N HIS A 907 -23.54 26.29 6.92
CA HIS A 907 -22.16 26.80 6.76
C HIS A 907 -21.71 26.94 5.29
N ALA A 908 -22.21 26.11 4.38
CA ALA A 908 -21.93 26.24 2.95
C ALA A 908 -22.73 27.39 2.29
N ARG A 909 -23.77 27.94 2.96
CA ARG A 909 -24.59 29.06 2.48
C ARG A 909 -24.20 30.43 3.10
N SER A 910 -23.45 30.43 4.19
CA SER A 910 -22.85 31.62 4.81
C SER A 910 -21.43 31.88 4.26
#